data_a101f6223a934c0cf183ee15cac45abd
#
_entry.id   a101f6223a934c0cf183ee15cac45abd
#
_cell.length_a   1.000
_cell.length_b   1.000
_cell.length_c   1.000
_cell.angle_alpha   90.00
_cell.angle_beta   90.00
_cell.angle_gamma   90.00
#
_symmetry.space_group_name_H-M   'P 1'
#
loop_
_entity.id
_entity.type
_entity.pdbx_description
1 polymer ?
#
loop_
_entity_poly.entity_id
_entity_poly.type
_entity_poly.pdbx_seq_one_letter_code
_entity_poly.pdbx_strand_id
1 'polypeptide(L)'
;MNKKKVLAVALALVATTPSLAEKAIDDSSKVREIDEVIVISQPKEQFLLRHQPLSSNVYAAGQMMNLGVRDLRELSSFVPNFAMPNYGSRYTSSMYIRGIGSRINSPAVGIYVDGAPLINKSSFNYHHFDVTRVDVLRGPQGTLYGMNTEGGLVRIYTKDPMNYQGTDIKLGMGSHGYQLLEASTYRKLNSKSALMLGGFYSGQNGFFRNEFNGQRADKYREGGGKMRFVWRPGTQWNISLGAHYEYTDQNGFPYGKMDLEHNTTANPSTNNQAKYRRNLVNSALCVNFKGNCFDFNSTTSYQYLKDFMRMDIDYMSTDFLLMEERQLQNAFTQELVMKSNRNRFWQWTQGGFFSAEWLKTNAPVYFGSDMNKFMSGTIRNAMYNAMVRSMSARFMRPGVTAEQAQQQAKDMIERQGGVNLDINLGTVPGIFRTPSYNLGLFHESSLNLTERFKVTLGLRYDYSHLSIDYLTSAKMTSLANIMGRKATSSIMSTLQNKAHNSFNQLLPKVGMSLDIDHVGSNIYAVVSKGYRAGGYNIQMFSDILSAELQKNSSQRGDYTVEHDAKAYKDIENTISYTPETSWNYEVGAHLNLFDHKLQLDLAAFYMQVRNQQISVMAGNYGFGRMMTNAGRSSSSGIEASLRGQAFNNNLSWMANYGFTHAVFKEYVDNVSTTGNMKAMDYKDKKVPFIPAHTFSASVDYRIPFNSMLKAITIGANVNAQGKTYWDEANSYSQAFYALAGAHATADFGRITVDLWGRNLTNTKYNTFAMGSLATGKMYYFGQRGNPFQCGIDLKFHL
;
A
#
# COMPACT_ATOMS: atom_id res chain seq x y z
N MET A 1 14.68 -1.35 25.89
CA MET A 1 13.85 -0.89 27.02
C MET A 1 13.48 -2.08 27.87
N ASN A 2 13.72 -2.05 29.16
CA ASN A 2 13.65 -3.22 30.07
C ASN A 2 12.19 -3.62 30.32
N LYS A 3 11.82 -4.89 30.13
CA LYS A 3 10.46 -5.44 30.27
C LYS A 3 9.74 -5.03 31.59
N LYS A 4 10.51 -4.79 32.65
CA LYS A 4 9.97 -4.33 33.95
C LYS A 4 9.50 -2.87 33.96
N LYS A 5 10.01 -1.99 33.07
CA LYS A 5 9.58 -0.59 33.01
C LYS A 5 8.28 -0.36 32.22
N VAL A 6 7.96 -1.22 31.25
CA VAL A 6 6.72 -1.14 30.47
C VAL A 6 5.52 -1.61 31.31
N LEU A 7 5.72 -2.66 32.15
CA LEU A 7 4.69 -3.15 33.07
C LEU A 7 4.40 -2.14 34.20
N ALA A 8 5.41 -1.39 34.65
CA ALA A 8 5.26 -0.37 35.70
C ALA A 8 4.50 0.87 35.23
N VAL A 9 4.63 1.28 33.94
CA VAL A 9 3.87 2.40 33.38
C VAL A 9 2.39 2.00 33.16
N ALA A 10 2.12 0.76 32.79
CA ALA A 10 0.74 0.25 32.67
C ALA A 10 0.05 0.12 34.04
N LEU A 11 0.77 -0.30 35.10
CA LEU A 11 0.26 -0.38 36.47
C LEU A 11 0.10 0.98 37.14
N ALA A 12 0.94 1.96 36.85
CA ALA A 12 0.83 3.31 37.41
C ALA A 12 -0.38 4.10 36.88
N LEU A 13 -0.86 3.80 35.70
CA LEU A 13 -2.08 4.38 35.12
C LEU A 13 -3.38 3.83 35.74
N VAL A 14 -3.32 2.67 36.41
CA VAL A 14 -4.47 2.03 37.06
C VAL A 14 -4.66 2.47 38.51
N ALA A 15 -3.61 3.02 39.18
CA ALA A 15 -3.60 3.22 40.64
C ALA A 15 -4.14 4.57 41.16
N THR A 16 -4.68 5.45 40.30
CA THR A 16 -5.15 6.77 40.75
C THR A 16 -6.58 7.06 40.25
N THR A 17 -7.57 6.39 40.78
CA THR A 17 -8.97 6.85 40.62
C THR A 17 -9.78 6.65 41.89
N PRO A 18 -10.26 7.74 42.56
CA PRO A 18 -11.43 7.61 43.43
C PRO A 18 -12.67 7.50 42.54
N SER A 19 -13.47 6.47 42.82
CA SER A 19 -14.75 6.19 42.22
C SER A 19 -15.78 7.30 42.51
N LEU A 20 -16.24 7.97 41.45
CA LEU A 20 -17.58 8.57 41.42
C LEU A 20 -18.33 7.80 40.32
N ALA A 21 -19.11 6.85 40.74
CA ALA A 21 -20.05 6.11 39.91
C ALA A 21 -21.21 7.01 39.51
N GLU A 22 -21.13 7.66 38.38
CA GLU A 22 -22.30 8.23 37.71
C GLU A 22 -22.88 7.12 36.83
N LYS A 23 -24.18 6.86 36.94
CA LYS A 23 -24.93 5.80 36.28
C LYS A 23 -24.52 5.68 34.80
N ALA A 24 -23.86 4.61 34.47
CA ALA A 24 -23.76 4.16 33.09
C ALA A 24 -25.18 3.93 32.57
N ILE A 25 -25.57 4.69 31.55
CA ILE A 25 -26.80 4.42 30.81
C ILE A 25 -26.60 3.05 30.18
N ASP A 26 -27.45 2.12 30.59
CA ASP A 26 -27.48 0.76 30.11
C ASP A 26 -27.80 0.76 28.61
N ASP A 27 -26.74 0.66 27.78
CA ASP A 27 -26.81 0.70 26.31
C ASP A 27 -27.10 -0.71 25.73
N SER A 28 -27.39 -1.67 26.61
CA SER A 28 -27.62 -3.08 26.21
C SER A 28 -29.03 -3.33 25.66
N SER A 29 -29.95 -2.37 25.76
CA SER A 29 -31.34 -2.50 25.30
C SER A 29 -31.67 -1.73 24.02
N LYS A 30 -30.74 -0.97 23.43
CA LYS A 30 -31.00 -0.32 22.17
C LYS A 30 -30.96 -1.35 21.04
N VAL A 31 -32.08 -1.47 20.34
CA VAL A 31 -32.22 -2.16 19.06
C VAL A 31 -31.08 -1.70 18.18
N ARG A 32 -30.11 -2.58 17.87
CA ARG A 32 -29.06 -2.29 16.90
C ARG A 32 -29.69 -2.32 15.51
N GLU A 33 -30.14 -1.17 15.03
CA GLU A 33 -30.53 -1.02 13.64
C GLU A 33 -29.29 -1.26 12.76
N ILE A 34 -29.51 -1.83 11.56
CA ILE A 34 -28.44 -1.97 10.55
C ILE A 34 -27.79 -0.59 10.26
N ASP A 35 -28.54 0.47 10.45
CA ASP A 35 -28.16 1.88 10.28
C ASP A 35 -27.51 2.52 11.53
N GLU A 36 -27.25 1.83 12.61
CA GLU A 36 -26.48 2.38 13.74
C GLU A 36 -24.99 2.63 13.38
N VAL A 37 -24.84 3.17 12.20
CA VAL A 37 -23.65 3.91 11.81
C VAL A 37 -23.81 5.28 12.46
N ILE A 38 -23.13 5.47 13.58
CA ILE A 38 -23.00 6.76 14.25
C ILE A 38 -22.88 7.85 13.18
N VAL A 39 -23.84 8.79 13.16
CA VAL A 39 -23.84 9.92 12.23
C VAL A 39 -22.62 10.78 12.56
N ILE A 40 -21.48 10.40 12.01
CA ILE A 40 -20.27 11.22 12.08
C ILE A 40 -20.44 12.29 11.00
N SER A 41 -20.32 13.54 11.42
CA SER A 41 -20.30 14.67 10.50
C SER A 41 -19.26 14.42 9.40
N GLN A 42 -19.71 14.38 8.16
CA GLN A 42 -18.83 14.22 7.01
C GLN A 42 -18.35 15.61 6.59
N PRO A 43 -17.05 15.91 6.63
CA PRO A 43 -16.57 17.28 6.41
C PRO A 43 -16.89 17.82 5.01
N LYS A 44 -16.88 16.99 4.00
CA LYS A 44 -17.00 17.38 2.59
C LYS A 44 -18.35 17.03 1.97
N GLU A 45 -18.91 15.90 2.32
CA GLU A 45 -20.14 15.43 1.70
C GLU A 45 -21.38 16.07 2.34
N GLN A 46 -22.36 16.36 1.51
CA GLN A 46 -23.64 16.95 1.94
C GLN A 46 -24.60 15.90 2.51
N PHE A 47 -24.52 14.66 2.04
CA PHE A 47 -25.45 13.59 2.38
C PHE A 47 -24.72 12.40 2.99
N LEU A 48 -25.48 11.51 3.65
CA LEU A 48 -25.00 10.20 4.07
C LEU A 48 -24.52 9.42 2.85
N LEU A 49 -23.54 8.53 3.01
CA LEU A 49 -22.90 7.85 1.90
C LEU A 49 -23.88 7.09 0.99
N ARG A 50 -24.87 6.40 1.57
CA ARG A 50 -25.89 5.67 0.79
C ARG A 50 -26.90 6.56 0.05
N HIS A 51 -26.91 7.88 0.31
CA HIS A 51 -27.73 8.85 -0.44
C HIS A 51 -26.90 9.64 -1.46
N GLN A 52 -25.67 9.20 -1.73
CA GLN A 52 -24.81 9.80 -2.72
C GLN A 52 -24.63 8.86 -3.92
N PRO A 53 -24.38 9.41 -5.12
CA PRO A 53 -24.13 8.60 -6.33
C PRO A 53 -22.70 8.02 -6.27
N LEU A 54 -22.47 7.03 -5.41
CA LEU A 54 -21.18 6.35 -5.25
C LEU A 54 -21.35 4.98 -4.60
N SER A 55 -20.44 4.08 -4.90
CA SER A 55 -20.34 2.76 -4.27
C SER A 55 -19.48 2.82 -3.00
N SER A 56 -19.99 2.36 -1.87
CA SER A 56 -19.27 2.39 -0.60
C SER A 56 -19.57 1.17 0.28
N ASN A 57 -18.64 0.85 1.16
CA ASN A 57 -18.85 -0.06 2.29
C ASN A 57 -18.47 0.65 3.59
N VAL A 58 -19.29 0.46 4.61
CA VAL A 58 -19.09 1.01 5.94
C VAL A 58 -18.97 -0.13 6.94
N TYR A 59 -17.95 -0.10 7.78
CA TYR A 59 -17.69 -1.11 8.81
C TYR A 59 -17.58 -0.44 10.17
N ALA A 60 -18.49 -0.78 11.08
CA ALA A 60 -18.41 -0.35 12.47
C ALA A 60 -17.39 -1.19 13.25
N ALA A 61 -16.93 -0.67 14.40
CA ALA A 61 -15.93 -1.35 15.23
C ALA A 61 -16.35 -2.77 15.64
N GLY A 62 -17.62 -2.97 15.99
CA GLY A 62 -18.15 -4.30 16.36
C GLY A 62 -18.11 -5.29 15.21
N GLN A 63 -18.46 -4.86 13.99
CA GLN A 63 -18.38 -5.69 12.79
C GLN A 63 -16.93 -6.09 12.48
N MET A 64 -15.99 -5.13 12.54
CA MET A 64 -14.57 -5.43 12.32
C MET A 64 -14.02 -6.43 13.35
N MET A 65 -14.49 -6.34 14.60
CA MET A 65 -14.12 -7.29 15.64
C MET A 65 -14.63 -8.70 15.32
N ASN A 66 -15.92 -8.85 14.97
CA ASN A 66 -16.52 -10.12 14.62
C ASN A 66 -15.86 -10.77 13.39
N LEU A 67 -15.44 -9.95 12.41
CA LEU A 67 -14.67 -10.40 11.24
C LEU A 67 -13.21 -10.74 11.57
N GLY A 68 -12.75 -10.44 12.78
CA GLY A 68 -11.37 -10.60 13.20
C GLY A 68 -10.40 -9.64 12.52
N VAL A 69 -10.88 -8.52 12.01
CA VAL A 69 -10.07 -7.50 11.30
C VAL A 69 -9.25 -6.67 12.30
N ARG A 70 -7.94 -6.56 12.06
CA ARG A 70 -6.99 -5.82 12.90
C ARG A 70 -6.32 -4.66 12.17
N ASP A 71 -6.23 -4.76 10.83
CA ASP A 71 -5.64 -3.73 9.98
C ASP A 71 -6.43 -3.58 8.66
N LEU A 72 -6.07 -2.57 7.87
CA LEU A 72 -6.72 -2.31 6.58
C LEU A 72 -6.53 -3.42 5.56
N ARG A 73 -5.41 -4.15 5.62
CA ARG A 73 -5.16 -5.26 4.71
C ARG A 73 -6.14 -6.40 4.97
N GLU A 74 -6.40 -6.72 6.23
CA GLU A 74 -7.41 -7.73 6.58
C GLU A 74 -8.81 -7.25 6.18
N LEU A 75 -9.13 -5.95 6.40
CA LEU A 75 -10.39 -5.36 5.97
C LEU A 75 -10.60 -5.46 4.46
N SER A 76 -9.53 -5.31 3.66
CA SER A 76 -9.64 -5.35 2.19
C SER A 76 -10.24 -6.66 1.67
N SER A 77 -10.05 -7.76 2.40
CA SER A 77 -10.61 -9.08 2.04
C SER A 77 -12.13 -9.17 2.18
N PHE A 78 -12.76 -8.21 2.87
CA PHE A 78 -14.20 -8.15 3.09
C PHE A 78 -14.91 -7.08 2.23
N VAL A 79 -14.17 -6.34 1.40
CA VAL A 79 -14.72 -5.29 0.53
C VAL A 79 -14.68 -5.76 -0.93
N PRO A 80 -15.79 -5.67 -1.70
CA PRO A 80 -15.79 -6.05 -3.12
C PRO A 80 -14.74 -5.27 -3.92
N ASN A 81 -14.02 -5.98 -4.80
CA ASN A 81 -13.03 -5.42 -5.72
C ASN A 81 -11.93 -4.57 -5.05
N PHE A 82 -11.66 -4.85 -3.78
CA PHE A 82 -10.56 -4.26 -3.02
C PHE A 82 -9.53 -5.33 -2.68
N ALA A 83 -8.27 -5.10 -3.00
CA ALA A 83 -7.16 -5.96 -2.65
C ALA A 83 -6.00 -5.14 -2.09
N MET A 84 -5.42 -5.60 -0.98
CA MET A 84 -4.21 -5.04 -0.38
C MET A 84 -3.21 -6.17 -0.15
N PRO A 85 -2.39 -6.52 -1.19
CA PRO A 85 -1.44 -7.61 -1.12
C PRO A 85 -0.44 -7.45 0.03
N ASN A 86 -0.12 -8.54 0.69
CA ASN A 86 0.95 -8.55 1.69
C ASN A 86 2.31 -8.78 1.01
N TYR A 87 3.12 -7.74 0.96
CA TYR A 87 4.50 -7.80 0.44
C TYR A 87 5.53 -8.22 1.51
N GLY A 88 5.08 -8.75 2.64
CA GLY A 88 5.96 -9.19 3.72
C GLY A 88 6.61 -8.09 4.53
N SER A 89 6.24 -6.84 4.32
CA SER A 89 6.77 -5.69 5.07
C SER A 89 5.75 -4.55 5.13
N ARG A 90 5.81 -3.74 6.19
CA ARG A 90 5.05 -2.49 6.31
C ARG A 90 5.63 -1.35 5.46
N TYR A 91 6.79 -1.54 4.85
CA TYR A 91 7.40 -0.58 3.92
C TYR A 91 6.48 -0.28 2.72
N THR A 92 5.83 -1.30 2.19
CA THR A 92 4.94 -1.14 1.05
C THR A 92 3.52 -1.56 1.42
N SER A 93 2.59 -0.61 1.34
CA SER A 93 1.17 -0.81 1.58
C SER A 93 0.38 -0.38 0.34
N SER A 94 0.38 -1.25 -0.67
CA SER A 94 -0.28 -0.98 -1.94
C SER A 94 -1.72 -1.44 -1.91
N MET A 95 -2.62 -0.57 -2.34
CA MET A 95 -4.05 -0.83 -2.42
C MET A 95 -4.50 -0.79 -3.87
N TYR A 96 -5.36 -1.74 -4.22
CA TYR A 96 -5.97 -1.89 -5.54
C TYR A 96 -7.49 -1.91 -5.38
N ILE A 97 -8.19 -0.97 -6.00
CA ILE A 97 -9.65 -0.93 -6.05
C ILE A 97 -10.09 -0.88 -7.51
N ARG A 98 -10.99 -1.78 -7.92
CA ARG A 98 -11.53 -1.84 -9.29
C ARG A 98 -10.46 -1.90 -10.38
N GLY A 99 -9.35 -2.56 -10.10
CA GLY A 99 -8.26 -2.67 -11.07
C GLY A 99 -7.28 -1.51 -11.09
N ILE A 100 -7.47 -0.48 -10.28
CA ILE A 100 -6.58 0.67 -10.13
C ILE A 100 -5.77 0.53 -8.86
N GLY A 101 -4.46 0.59 -8.98
CA GLY A 101 -3.55 0.44 -7.84
C GLY A 101 -2.10 0.77 -8.16
N SER A 102 -1.25 0.77 -7.14
CA SER A 102 0.17 1.09 -7.29
C SER A 102 1.03 0.24 -6.40
N ARG A 103 1.97 -0.49 -7.00
CA ARG A 103 2.96 -1.27 -6.25
C ARG A 103 4.03 -0.40 -5.61
N ILE A 104 4.61 0.53 -6.37
CA ILE A 104 5.66 1.46 -5.93
C ILE A 104 5.24 2.90 -6.21
N ASN A 105 5.94 3.87 -5.64
CA ASN A 105 5.70 5.31 -5.78
C ASN A 105 4.29 5.76 -5.34
N SER A 106 3.70 6.77 -6.00
CA SER A 106 2.45 7.41 -5.59
C SER A 106 1.29 6.43 -5.40
N PRO A 107 0.48 6.55 -4.33
CA PRO A 107 -0.69 5.71 -4.12
C PRO A 107 -1.80 6.03 -5.13
N ALA A 108 -2.67 5.04 -5.41
CA ALA A 108 -3.87 5.21 -6.22
C ALA A 108 -5.16 5.26 -5.38
N VAL A 109 -5.06 4.92 -4.10
CA VAL A 109 -6.14 4.96 -3.12
C VAL A 109 -5.69 5.82 -1.96
N GLY A 110 -6.49 6.82 -1.60
CA GLY A 110 -6.21 7.73 -0.49
C GLY A 110 -6.63 7.15 0.86
N ILE A 111 -5.96 7.56 1.94
CA ILE A 111 -6.39 7.27 3.31
C ILE A 111 -6.52 8.57 4.08
N TYR A 112 -7.63 8.70 4.81
CA TYR A 112 -7.90 9.81 5.72
C TYR A 112 -8.22 9.27 7.11
N VAL A 113 -7.61 9.84 8.14
CA VAL A 113 -7.87 9.51 9.54
C VAL A 113 -8.40 10.75 10.25
N ASP A 114 -9.62 10.68 10.78
CA ASP A 114 -10.33 11.82 11.39
C ASP A 114 -10.31 13.10 10.52
N GLY A 115 -10.35 12.94 9.19
CA GLY A 115 -10.34 14.02 8.20
C GLY A 115 -8.96 14.46 7.72
N ALA A 116 -7.86 13.99 8.30
CA ALA A 116 -6.50 14.29 7.87
C ALA A 116 -5.96 13.22 6.89
N PRO A 117 -5.37 13.60 5.74
CA PRO A 117 -4.80 12.65 4.79
C PRO A 117 -3.49 12.06 5.29
N LEU A 118 -3.24 10.79 4.98
CA LEU A 118 -1.92 10.17 5.04
C LEU A 118 -1.23 10.33 3.68
N ILE A 119 0.02 10.75 3.66
CA ILE A 119 0.71 11.13 2.42
C ILE A 119 1.52 9.96 1.86
N ASN A 120 2.36 9.32 2.69
CA ASN A 120 3.27 8.27 2.24
C ASN A 120 2.66 6.88 2.42
N LYS A 121 2.82 5.98 1.44
CA LYS A 121 2.35 4.59 1.52
C LYS A 121 2.94 3.80 2.69
N SER A 122 4.16 4.12 3.10
CA SER A 122 4.76 3.51 4.31
C SER A 122 4.02 3.88 5.60
N SER A 123 3.16 4.92 5.57
CA SER A 123 2.30 5.29 6.70
C SER A 123 0.92 4.63 6.67
N PHE A 124 0.51 3.97 5.58
CA PHE A 124 -0.86 3.49 5.38
C PHE A 124 -1.24 2.30 6.25
N ASN A 125 -0.29 1.48 6.63
CA ASN A 125 -0.51 0.30 7.46
C ASN A 125 0.13 0.49 8.84
N TYR A 126 -0.36 1.47 9.61
CA TYR A 126 -0.04 1.60 11.03
C TYR A 126 -1.10 0.92 11.90
N HIS A 127 -0.82 0.74 13.17
CA HIS A 127 -1.74 0.08 14.10
C HIS A 127 -2.90 1.01 14.45
N HIS A 128 -4.12 0.62 14.03
CA HIS A 128 -5.34 1.37 14.31
C HIS A 128 -6.03 0.80 15.55
N PHE A 129 -6.04 1.53 16.64
CA PHE A 129 -6.85 1.22 17.82
C PHE A 129 -7.83 2.36 18.09
N ASP A 130 -8.85 2.17 18.93
CA ASP A 130 -9.94 3.10 19.21
C ASP A 130 -10.80 3.51 17.98
N VAL A 131 -10.79 2.73 16.94
CA VAL A 131 -11.58 2.96 15.73
C VAL A 131 -13.07 2.74 16.02
N THR A 132 -13.92 3.66 15.55
CA THR A 132 -15.38 3.51 15.60
C THR A 132 -15.93 3.00 14.27
N ARG A 133 -15.33 3.45 13.15
CA ARG A 133 -15.86 3.21 11.82
C ARG A 133 -14.75 3.33 10.77
N VAL A 134 -14.84 2.48 9.73
CA VAL A 134 -14.06 2.60 8.51
C VAL A 134 -15.00 2.64 7.31
N ASP A 135 -14.85 3.65 6.46
CA ASP A 135 -15.57 3.77 5.18
C ASP A 135 -14.59 3.46 4.05
N VAL A 136 -15.03 2.65 3.10
CA VAL A 136 -14.30 2.40 1.85
C VAL A 136 -15.17 2.87 0.69
N LEU A 137 -14.73 3.94 0.02
CA LEU A 137 -15.38 4.50 -1.15
C LEU A 137 -14.65 3.97 -2.40
N ARG A 138 -15.39 3.37 -3.31
CA ARG A 138 -14.84 2.75 -4.51
C ARG A 138 -15.08 3.62 -5.74
N GLY A 139 -14.12 3.61 -6.66
CA GLY A 139 -14.10 4.52 -7.80
C GLY A 139 -13.54 5.90 -7.47
N PRO A 140 -13.22 6.73 -8.48
CA PRO A 140 -12.52 7.98 -8.32
C PRO A 140 -13.26 8.97 -7.40
N GLN A 141 -12.52 9.49 -6.42
CA GLN A 141 -12.97 10.54 -5.51
C GLN A 141 -12.24 11.88 -5.78
N GLY A 142 -11.73 12.05 -7.02
CA GLY A 142 -10.87 13.16 -7.40
C GLY A 142 -11.45 14.54 -7.16
N THR A 143 -12.76 14.76 -7.37
CA THR A 143 -13.39 16.07 -7.23
C THR A 143 -13.30 16.63 -5.81
N LEU A 144 -13.60 15.85 -4.78
CA LEU A 144 -13.54 16.32 -3.39
C LEU A 144 -12.18 16.09 -2.72
N TYR A 145 -11.45 15.03 -3.11
CA TYR A 145 -10.24 14.58 -2.42
C TYR A 145 -8.95 14.76 -3.24
N GLY A 146 -9.06 14.98 -4.56
CA GLY A 146 -7.93 15.33 -5.43
C GLY A 146 -6.99 14.17 -5.74
N MET A 147 -5.71 14.48 -5.69
CA MET A 147 -4.60 13.59 -6.04
C MET A 147 -4.64 12.25 -5.29
N ASN A 148 -4.26 11.18 -5.98
CA ASN A 148 -4.08 9.85 -5.39
C ASN A 148 -5.35 9.20 -4.83
N THR A 149 -6.52 9.57 -5.36
CA THR A 149 -7.84 8.98 -5.03
C THR A 149 -8.53 8.41 -6.27
N GLU A 150 -7.74 7.96 -7.24
CA GLU A 150 -8.18 7.47 -8.54
C GLU A 150 -8.93 6.13 -8.45
N GLY A 151 -8.44 5.19 -7.64
CA GLY A 151 -9.11 3.91 -7.40
C GLY A 151 -10.19 4.01 -6.33
N GLY A 152 -10.04 4.92 -5.38
CA GLY A 152 -10.96 5.07 -4.26
C GLY A 152 -10.35 5.78 -3.05
N LEU A 153 -11.07 5.69 -1.94
CA LEU A 153 -10.73 6.36 -0.69
C LEU A 153 -11.09 5.48 0.51
N VAL A 154 -10.21 5.42 1.51
CA VAL A 154 -10.49 4.82 2.81
C VAL A 154 -10.52 5.92 3.87
N ARG A 155 -11.57 5.96 4.69
CA ARG A 155 -11.70 6.91 5.80
C ARG A 155 -11.84 6.15 7.10
N ILE A 156 -11.05 6.53 8.08
CA ILE A 156 -11.00 5.93 9.40
C ILE A 156 -11.44 6.98 10.42
N TYR A 157 -12.38 6.64 11.25
CA TYR A 157 -12.87 7.51 12.31
C TYR A 157 -12.60 6.86 13.66
N THR A 158 -12.18 7.68 14.62
CA THR A 158 -11.85 7.24 15.98
C THR A 158 -12.84 7.77 17.00
N LYS A 159 -12.84 7.22 18.21
CA LYS A 159 -13.77 7.59 19.29
C LYS A 159 -13.58 9.06 19.67
N ASP A 160 -14.69 9.78 19.84
CA ASP A 160 -14.70 11.16 20.31
C ASP A 160 -14.76 11.18 21.85
N PRO A 161 -13.73 11.72 22.54
CA PRO A 161 -13.70 11.76 24.00
C PRO A 161 -14.77 12.67 24.64
N MET A 162 -15.49 13.49 23.86
CA MET A 162 -16.66 14.20 24.37
C MET A 162 -17.88 13.30 24.47
N ASN A 163 -17.99 12.27 23.66
CA ASN A 163 -19.15 11.39 23.56
C ASN A 163 -18.92 10.03 24.21
N TYR A 164 -17.66 9.61 24.38
CA TYR A 164 -17.27 8.34 24.96
C TYR A 164 -16.38 8.56 26.18
N GLN A 165 -16.67 7.88 27.29
CA GLN A 165 -15.94 8.00 28.56
C GLN A 165 -15.53 6.61 29.05
N GLY A 166 -14.53 6.54 29.92
CA GLY A 166 -14.06 5.32 30.52
C GLY A 166 -12.64 4.95 30.07
N THR A 167 -12.22 3.76 30.43
CA THR A 167 -10.92 3.21 30.07
C THR A 167 -11.12 1.86 29.40
N ASP A 168 -10.65 1.71 28.18
CA ASP A 168 -10.63 0.45 27.43
C ASP A 168 -9.25 -0.17 27.52
N ILE A 169 -9.19 -1.45 27.87
CA ILE A 169 -7.97 -2.25 27.84
C ILE A 169 -8.25 -3.50 27.01
N LYS A 170 -7.37 -3.81 26.06
CA LYS A 170 -7.41 -5.05 25.28
C LYS A 170 -6.09 -5.80 25.42
N LEU A 171 -6.19 -7.06 25.80
CA LEU A 171 -5.08 -8.01 25.87
C LEU A 171 -5.32 -9.11 24.85
N GLY A 172 -4.33 -9.42 24.03
CA GLY A 172 -4.43 -10.51 23.05
C GLY A 172 -3.23 -11.43 23.11
N MET A 173 -3.47 -12.73 23.00
CA MET A 173 -2.45 -13.77 22.90
C MET A 173 -2.86 -14.80 21.85
N GLY A 174 -1.89 -15.37 21.14
CA GLY A 174 -2.21 -16.36 20.11
C GLY A 174 -1.03 -17.16 19.61
N SER A 175 -1.32 -17.99 18.64
CA SER A 175 -0.34 -18.84 17.96
C SER A 175 0.81 -18.02 17.38
N HIS A 176 1.96 -18.67 17.15
CA HIS A 176 3.17 -18.04 16.63
C HIS A 176 3.69 -16.87 17.50
N GLY A 177 3.39 -16.90 18.82
CA GLY A 177 3.81 -15.88 19.76
C GLY A 177 3.19 -14.51 19.52
N TYR A 178 1.96 -14.46 19.02
CA TYR A 178 1.18 -13.24 18.94
C TYR A 178 0.90 -12.66 20.32
N GLN A 179 1.13 -11.36 20.47
CA GLN A 179 0.89 -10.58 21.69
C GLN A 179 0.32 -9.23 21.30
N LEU A 180 -0.70 -8.78 22.04
CA LEU A 180 -1.33 -7.47 21.87
C LEU A 180 -1.63 -6.90 23.26
N LEU A 181 -1.34 -5.62 23.41
CA LEU A 181 -1.79 -4.77 24.50
C LEU A 181 -2.25 -3.46 23.91
N GLU A 182 -3.48 -3.08 24.13
CA GLU A 182 -4.01 -1.73 23.85
C GLU A 182 -4.65 -1.19 25.13
N ALA A 183 -4.39 0.08 25.43
CA ALA A 183 -5.03 0.75 26.55
C ALA A 183 -5.36 2.18 26.14
N SER A 184 -6.60 2.62 26.39
CA SER A 184 -7.06 3.98 26.07
C SER A 184 -7.98 4.49 27.16
N THR A 185 -7.76 5.72 27.63
CA THR A 185 -8.63 6.38 28.60
C THR A 185 -9.25 7.63 28.00
N TYR A 186 -10.51 7.85 28.27
CA TYR A 186 -11.34 8.95 27.75
C TYR A 186 -11.95 9.68 28.94
N ARG A 187 -11.61 10.97 29.09
CA ARG A 187 -12.04 11.76 30.22
C ARG A 187 -12.56 13.12 29.77
N LYS A 188 -13.78 13.50 30.21
CA LYS A 188 -14.20 14.88 30.18
C LYS A 188 -13.43 15.66 31.25
N LEU A 189 -12.76 16.72 30.83
CA LEU A 189 -12.08 17.64 31.73
C LEU A 189 -13.09 18.65 32.34
N ASN A 190 -14.08 19.01 31.51
CA ASN A 190 -15.25 19.82 31.91
C ASN A 190 -16.35 19.65 30.85
N SER A 191 -17.46 20.39 30.93
CA SER A 191 -18.59 20.31 29.99
C SER A 191 -18.22 20.68 28.55
N LYS A 192 -17.10 21.37 28.31
CA LYS A 192 -16.65 21.88 27.01
C LYS A 192 -15.41 21.21 26.47
N SER A 193 -14.70 20.42 27.28
CA SER A 193 -13.45 19.80 26.85
C SER A 193 -13.29 18.37 27.33
N ALA A 194 -12.64 17.55 26.52
CA ALA A 194 -12.30 16.17 26.84
C ALA A 194 -10.96 15.78 26.24
N LEU A 195 -10.33 14.79 26.87
CA LEU A 195 -9.03 14.25 26.48
C LEU A 195 -9.11 12.73 26.38
N MET A 196 -8.52 12.19 25.32
CA MET A 196 -8.19 10.78 25.16
C MET A 196 -6.67 10.63 25.18
N LEU A 197 -6.19 9.65 25.93
CA LEU A 197 -4.80 9.18 25.91
C LEU A 197 -4.82 7.66 25.76
N GLY A 198 -3.99 7.13 24.88
CA GLY A 198 -3.89 5.70 24.66
C GLY A 198 -2.51 5.27 24.20
N GLY A 199 -2.26 3.96 24.32
CA GLY A 199 -1.04 3.35 23.86
C GLY A 199 -1.24 1.88 23.51
N PHE A 200 -0.31 1.33 22.76
CA PHE A 200 -0.36 -0.06 22.35
C PHE A 200 1.03 -0.69 22.26
N TYR A 201 1.04 -1.99 22.33
CA TYR A 201 2.14 -2.87 21.95
C TYR A 201 1.57 -4.06 21.18
N SER A 202 2.16 -4.40 20.05
CA SER A 202 1.82 -5.58 19.27
C SER A 202 3.09 -6.30 18.83
N GLY A 203 3.08 -7.62 18.80
CA GLY A 203 4.22 -8.40 18.36
C GLY A 203 3.86 -9.81 17.96
N GLN A 204 4.69 -10.38 17.08
CA GLN A 204 4.57 -11.78 16.65
C GLN A 204 5.95 -12.34 16.29
N ASN A 205 6.16 -13.63 16.56
CA ASN A 205 7.43 -14.29 16.23
C ASN A 205 7.57 -14.63 14.74
N GLY A 206 6.49 -14.46 13.94
CA GLY A 206 6.47 -14.76 12.52
C GLY A 206 6.18 -16.23 12.21
N PHE A 207 5.91 -16.49 10.94
CA PHE A 207 5.46 -17.80 10.43
C PHE A 207 6.56 -18.54 9.69
N PHE A 208 7.51 -17.83 9.06
CA PHE A 208 8.49 -18.38 8.14
C PHE A 208 9.89 -18.34 8.74
N ARG A 209 10.68 -19.40 8.46
CA ARG A 209 12.10 -19.45 8.81
C ARG A 209 12.94 -19.27 7.55
N ASN A 210 14.01 -18.51 7.66
CA ASN A 210 15.06 -18.46 6.66
C ASN A 210 15.89 -19.76 6.75
N GLU A 211 15.87 -20.57 5.71
CA GLU A 211 16.56 -21.87 5.68
C GLU A 211 18.09 -21.74 5.75
N PHE A 212 18.64 -20.64 5.25
CA PHE A 212 20.09 -20.37 5.28
C PHE A 212 20.64 -20.20 6.69
N ASN A 213 19.93 -19.49 7.57
CA ASN A 213 20.45 -19.14 8.90
C ASN A 213 19.51 -19.55 10.06
N GLY A 214 18.39 -20.17 9.80
CA GLY A 214 17.40 -20.61 10.80
C GLY A 214 16.61 -19.51 11.50
N GLN A 215 16.84 -18.24 11.18
CA GLN A 215 16.16 -17.13 11.82
C GLN A 215 14.72 -16.96 11.34
N ARG A 216 13.87 -16.31 12.16
CA ARG A 216 12.52 -15.93 11.74
C ARG A 216 12.58 -14.78 10.74
N ALA A 217 12.01 -15.00 9.54
CA ALA A 217 12.09 -14.06 8.44
C ALA A 217 11.07 -12.92 8.52
N ASP A 218 9.97 -13.10 9.28
CA ASP A 218 8.82 -12.20 9.32
C ASP A 218 8.39 -11.78 10.75
N LYS A 219 9.29 -11.90 11.72
CA LYS A 219 9.07 -11.43 13.09
C LYS A 219 8.87 -9.93 13.13
N TYR A 220 7.90 -9.45 13.90
CA TYR A 220 7.70 -8.02 14.13
C TYR A 220 7.41 -7.68 15.59
N ARG A 221 7.68 -6.42 15.93
CA ARG A 221 7.27 -5.74 17.16
C ARG A 221 6.98 -4.29 16.83
N GLU A 222 5.91 -3.78 17.39
CA GLU A 222 5.49 -2.40 17.24
C GLU A 222 4.88 -1.88 18.52
N GLY A 223 4.92 -0.59 18.69
CA GLY A 223 4.30 0.06 19.84
C GLY A 223 4.25 1.55 19.64
N GLY A 224 3.32 2.18 20.31
CA GLY A 224 3.11 3.60 20.13
C GLY A 224 2.07 4.16 21.07
N GLY A 225 1.70 5.41 20.81
CA GLY A 225 0.72 6.11 21.59
C GLY A 225 -0.08 7.10 20.77
N LYS A 226 -1.23 7.48 21.29
CA LYS A 226 -2.15 8.42 20.68
C LYS A 226 -2.74 9.34 21.73
N MET A 227 -2.93 10.59 21.34
CA MET A 227 -3.72 11.56 22.11
C MET A 227 -4.74 12.24 21.22
N ARG A 228 -5.90 12.58 21.79
CA ARG A 228 -6.91 13.42 21.15
C ARG A 228 -7.52 14.34 22.18
N PHE A 229 -7.37 15.63 21.98
CA PHE A 229 -8.00 16.67 22.76
C PHE A 229 -9.14 17.28 21.95
N VAL A 230 -10.31 17.41 22.54
CA VAL A 230 -11.50 18.03 21.92
C VAL A 230 -11.97 19.17 22.79
N TRP A 231 -12.25 20.33 22.18
CA TRP A 231 -12.76 21.52 22.83
C TRP A 231 -13.97 22.08 22.08
N ARG A 232 -15.08 22.22 22.78
CA ARG A 232 -16.35 22.77 22.29
C ARG A 232 -16.70 23.99 23.11
N PRO A 233 -16.13 25.19 22.81
CA PRO A 233 -16.36 26.39 23.63
C PRO A 233 -17.83 26.86 23.62
N GLY A 234 -18.59 26.47 22.59
CA GLY A 234 -20.04 26.70 22.43
C GLY A 234 -20.64 25.66 21.50
N THR A 235 -21.87 25.83 21.10
CA THR A 235 -22.64 24.92 20.23
C THR A 235 -22.16 24.94 18.77
N GLN A 236 -21.50 26.03 18.35
CA GLN A 236 -21.06 26.22 16.95
C GLN A 236 -19.65 25.72 16.69
N TRP A 237 -18.79 25.65 17.69
CA TRP A 237 -17.39 25.32 17.52
C TRP A 237 -17.06 23.93 18.04
N ASN A 238 -16.31 23.18 17.22
CA ASN A 238 -15.70 21.92 17.63
C ASN A 238 -14.25 21.88 17.14
N ILE A 239 -13.31 21.98 18.08
CA ILE A 239 -11.87 22.03 17.83
C ILE A 239 -11.28 20.72 18.34
N SER A 240 -10.56 20.00 17.50
CA SER A 240 -9.93 18.71 17.84
C SER A 240 -8.46 18.74 17.45
N LEU A 241 -7.58 18.44 18.41
CA LEU A 241 -6.15 18.23 18.19
C LEU A 241 -5.84 16.77 18.46
N GLY A 242 -5.35 16.07 17.44
CA GLY A 242 -4.92 14.68 17.53
C GLY A 242 -3.42 14.54 17.25
N ALA A 243 -2.77 13.59 17.91
CA ALA A 243 -1.42 13.17 17.61
C ALA A 243 -1.27 11.66 17.83
N HIS A 244 -0.54 11.01 16.94
CA HIS A 244 -0.24 9.59 16.98
C HIS A 244 1.25 9.37 16.72
N TYR A 245 1.88 8.51 17.50
CA TYR A 245 3.26 8.05 17.31
C TYR A 245 3.30 6.54 17.26
N GLU A 246 4.05 6.00 16.32
CA GLU A 246 4.32 4.56 16.23
C GLU A 246 5.77 4.28 15.90
N TYR A 247 6.34 3.31 16.61
CA TYR A 247 7.60 2.66 16.28
C TYR A 247 7.35 1.22 15.84
N THR A 248 7.90 0.83 14.69
CA THR A 248 7.86 -0.54 14.15
C THR A 248 9.28 -1.05 13.96
N ASP A 249 9.57 -2.28 14.43
CA ASP A 249 10.78 -3.05 14.11
C ASP A 249 10.36 -4.44 13.65
N GLN A 250 10.62 -4.76 12.37
CA GLN A 250 10.28 -6.06 11.80
C GLN A 250 11.40 -6.61 10.93
N ASN A 251 11.52 -7.93 10.88
CA ASN A 251 12.11 -8.64 9.77
C ASN A 251 11.08 -8.59 8.63
N GLY A 252 11.51 -8.68 7.39
CA GLY A 252 10.57 -8.52 6.28
C GLY A 252 10.96 -9.31 5.05
N PHE A 253 10.12 -9.23 4.02
CA PHE A 253 10.34 -9.81 2.71
C PHE A 253 10.69 -11.32 2.75
N PRO A 254 9.89 -12.17 3.43
CA PRO A 254 10.16 -13.59 3.57
C PRO A 254 9.82 -14.34 2.28
N TYR A 255 10.48 -13.97 1.18
CA TYR A 255 10.21 -14.51 -0.15
C TYR A 255 10.92 -15.85 -0.34
N GLY A 256 10.15 -16.87 -0.71
CA GLY A 256 10.66 -18.19 -1.05
C GLY A 256 10.66 -18.43 -2.56
N LYS A 257 11.58 -19.25 -3.04
CA LYS A 257 11.63 -19.66 -4.44
C LYS A 257 10.35 -20.39 -4.82
N MET A 258 9.76 -20.03 -5.97
CA MET A 258 8.56 -20.67 -6.51
C MET A 258 8.94 -21.78 -7.47
N ASP A 259 8.23 -22.89 -7.34
CA ASP A 259 8.11 -23.92 -8.35
C ASP A 259 6.80 -23.67 -9.11
N LEU A 260 6.91 -23.22 -10.35
CA LEU A 260 5.74 -22.89 -11.18
C LEU A 260 5.01 -24.13 -11.68
N GLU A 261 5.70 -25.25 -11.83
CA GLU A 261 5.13 -26.51 -12.30
C GLU A 261 4.21 -27.13 -11.25
N HIS A 262 4.66 -27.13 -9.98
CA HIS A 262 3.89 -27.69 -8.86
C HIS A 262 3.10 -26.62 -8.10
N ASN A 263 3.18 -25.35 -8.51
CA ASN A 263 2.55 -24.20 -7.85
C ASN A 263 2.83 -24.14 -6.34
N THR A 264 4.09 -24.38 -5.97
CA THR A 264 4.54 -24.34 -4.58
C THR A 264 5.57 -23.23 -4.34
N THR A 265 5.67 -22.75 -3.13
CA THR A 265 6.64 -21.74 -2.71
C THR A 265 7.41 -22.26 -1.51
N ALA A 266 8.72 -22.33 -1.64
CA ALA A 266 9.65 -22.77 -0.60
C ALA A 266 9.69 -21.78 0.60
N ASN A 267 10.39 -22.13 1.66
CA ASN A 267 10.78 -21.15 2.66
C ASN A 267 11.80 -20.14 2.09
N PRO A 268 11.88 -18.92 2.65
CA PRO A 268 12.95 -18.00 2.29
C PRO A 268 14.33 -18.62 2.60
N SER A 269 15.31 -18.36 1.73
CA SER A 269 16.69 -18.79 1.91
C SER A 269 17.63 -17.68 1.43
N THR A 270 17.87 -16.69 2.29
CA THR A 270 18.68 -15.50 1.98
C THR A 270 19.88 -15.41 2.91
N ASN A 271 21.05 -15.01 2.38
CA ASN A 271 22.27 -14.82 3.14
C ASN A 271 22.17 -13.55 4.02
N ASN A 272 21.46 -12.51 3.57
CA ASN A 272 21.23 -11.29 4.31
C ASN A 272 19.83 -11.26 4.94
N GLN A 273 19.78 -10.93 6.25
CA GLN A 273 18.49 -10.78 6.94
C GLN A 273 17.84 -9.45 6.55
N ALA A 274 16.69 -9.54 5.91
CA ALA A 274 15.88 -8.37 5.61
C ALA A 274 15.32 -7.72 6.88
N LYS A 275 15.18 -6.39 6.85
CA LYS A 275 14.75 -5.60 8.00
C LYS A 275 13.97 -4.36 7.58
N TYR A 276 12.96 -4.01 8.38
CA TYR A 276 12.27 -2.74 8.28
C TYR A 276 12.06 -2.11 9.65
N ARG A 277 12.39 -0.83 9.79
CA ARG A 277 12.15 -0.03 11.00
C ARG A 277 11.51 1.28 10.61
N ARG A 278 10.55 1.74 11.40
CA ARG A 278 9.86 2.99 11.16
C ARG A 278 9.57 3.74 12.46
N ASN A 279 9.78 5.05 12.42
CA ASN A 279 9.17 6.01 13.34
C ASN A 279 8.18 6.83 12.54
N LEU A 280 6.93 6.87 12.96
CA LEU A 280 5.85 7.58 12.31
C LEU A 280 5.17 8.50 13.33
N VAL A 281 5.04 9.78 13.00
CA VAL A 281 4.20 10.73 13.72
C VAL A 281 3.16 11.28 12.77
N ASN A 282 1.90 11.23 13.15
CA ASN A 282 0.79 11.90 12.47
C ASN A 282 0.12 12.83 13.48
N SER A 283 -0.07 14.09 13.12
CA SER A 283 -0.82 15.05 13.94
C SER A 283 -1.80 15.83 13.08
N ALA A 284 -2.94 16.20 13.65
CA ALA A 284 -3.95 16.98 12.96
C ALA A 284 -4.68 17.91 13.92
N LEU A 285 -4.88 19.15 13.47
CA LEU A 285 -5.76 20.14 14.08
C LEU A 285 -6.99 20.30 13.17
N CYS A 286 -8.17 19.93 13.68
CA CYS A 286 -9.43 20.11 12.97
C CYS A 286 -10.25 21.18 13.68
N VAL A 287 -10.67 22.21 12.95
CA VAL A 287 -11.53 23.28 13.44
C VAL A 287 -12.81 23.26 12.65
N ASN A 288 -13.93 22.92 13.29
CA ASN A 288 -15.26 22.90 12.70
C ASN A 288 -16.11 24.02 13.29
N PHE A 289 -16.69 24.82 12.41
CA PHE A 289 -17.65 25.85 12.77
C PHE A 289 -18.98 25.56 12.08
N LYS A 290 -20.04 25.46 12.87
CA LYS A 290 -21.44 25.36 12.41
C LYS A 290 -22.09 26.72 12.41
N GLY A 291 -22.18 27.32 11.24
CA GLY A 291 -22.82 28.62 11.05
C GLY A 291 -24.32 28.47 10.74
N ASN A 292 -24.97 29.61 10.62
CA ASN A 292 -26.39 29.64 10.29
C ASN A 292 -26.71 29.37 8.81
N CYS A 293 -25.79 29.70 7.88
CA CYS A 293 -25.95 29.57 6.44
C CYS A 293 -24.98 28.58 5.83
N PHE A 294 -23.82 28.37 6.44
CA PHE A 294 -22.81 27.46 6.01
C PHE A 294 -22.03 26.87 7.19
N ASP A 295 -21.50 25.70 7.02
CA ASP A 295 -20.52 25.10 7.91
C ASP A 295 -19.13 25.32 7.34
N PHE A 296 -18.14 25.59 8.19
CA PHE A 296 -16.74 25.74 7.83
C PHE A 296 -15.91 24.68 8.54
N ASN A 297 -15.00 24.07 7.81
CA ASN A 297 -14.05 23.09 8.33
C ASN A 297 -12.63 23.46 7.88
N SER A 298 -11.70 23.51 8.81
CA SER A 298 -10.27 23.66 8.58
C SER A 298 -9.54 22.47 9.15
N THR A 299 -8.78 21.76 8.31
CA THR A 299 -7.94 20.63 8.73
C THR A 299 -6.49 20.93 8.38
N THR A 300 -5.67 21.08 9.42
CA THR A 300 -4.21 21.22 9.31
C THR A 300 -3.58 19.91 9.75
N SER A 301 -2.72 19.31 8.96
CA SER A 301 -2.01 18.10 9.39
C SER A 301 -0.51 18.17 9.14
N TYR A 302 0.22 17.43 9.95
CA TYR A 302 1.65 17.23 9.81
C TYR A 302 1.98 15.76 9.98
N GLN A 303 2.77 15.22 9.04
CA GLN A 303 3.29 13.86 9.07
C GLN A 303 4.81 13.89 9.07
N TYR A 304 5.40 13.15 10.02
CA TYR A 304 6.83 12.84 10.06
C TYR A 304 7.01 11.34 9.92
N LEU A 305 7.87 10.93 8.99
CA LEU A 305 8.25 9.53 8.81
C LEU A 305 9.77 9.44 8.70
N LYS A 306 10.35 8.56 9.51
CA LYS A 306 11.75 8.16 9.39
C LYS A 306 11.79 6.65 9.38
N ASP A 307 12.23 6.09 8.27
CA ASP A 307 12.30 4.64 8.14
C ASP A 307 13.68 4.15 7.65
N PHE A 308 13.86 2.86 7.78
CA PHE A 308 15.00 2.10 7.31
C PHE A 308 14.54 0.76 6.79
N MET A 309 14.88 0.46 5.56
CA MET A 309 14.67 -0.83 4.91
C MET A 309 16.02 -1.42 4.52
N ARG A 310 16.18 -2.73 4.77
CA ARG A 310 17.23 -3.56 4.20
C ARG A 310 16.58 -4.75 3.53
N MET A 311 16.97 -5.04 2.30
CA MET A 311 16.43 -6.15 1.52
C MET A 311 17.54 -6.81 0.72
N ASP A 312 17.62 -8.12 0.84
CA ASP A 312 18.36 -8.99 -0.06
C ASP A 312 17.55 -9.10 -1.36
N ILE A 313 18.00 -8.43 -2.43
CA ILE A 313 17.20 -8.28 -3.66
C ILE A 313 17.41 -9.40 -4.68
N ASP A 314 18.37 -10.29 -4.46
CA ASP A 314 18.44 -11.54 -5.22
C ASP A 314 17.56 -12.66 -4.63
N TYR A 315 17.13 -12.50 -3.37
CA TYR A 315 16.27 -13.44 -2.62
C TYR A 315 16.84 -14.85 -2.46
N MET A 316 18.14 -15.00 -2.51
CA MET A 316 18.84 -16.28 -2.44
C MET A 316 19.92 -16.29 -1.37
N SER A 317 20.54 -17.47 -1.17
CA SER A 317 21.68 -17.65 -0.27
C SER A 317 23.01 -17.20 -0.86
N THR A 318 23.04 -16.79 -2.13
CA THR A 318 24.20 -16.23 -2.82
C THR A 318 24.41 -14.77 -2.47
N ASP A 319 25.65 -14.28 -2.51
CA ASP A 319 26.01 -12.90 -2.18
C ASP A 319 26.07 -12.05 -3.47
N PHE A 320 24.85 -11.72 -4.01
CA PHE A 320 24.76 -10.90 -5.23
C PHE A 320 24.51 -9.44 -4.91
N LEU A 321 23.38 -9.13 -4.29
CA LEU A 321 22.88 -7.77 -4.17
C LEU A 321 22.15 -7.53 -2.86
N LEU A 322 22.59 -6.51 -2.13
CA LEU A 322 21.92 -5.98 -0.95
C LEU A 322 21.52 -4.52 -1.20
N MET A 323 20.28 -4.19 -0.90
CA MET A 323 19.78 -2.82 -0.95
C MET A 323 19.42 -2.34 0.46
N GLU A 324 19.84 -1.14 0.78
CA GLU A 324 19.31 -0.39 1.92
C GLU A 324 18.57 0.84 1.41
N GLU A 325 17.57 1.25 2.17
CA GLU A 325 16.88 2.51 1.94
C GLU A 325 16.57 3.17 3.27
N ARG A 326 16.86 4.46 3.37
CA ARG A 326 16.55 5.31 4.53
C ARG A 326 15.78 6.50 4.02
N GLN A 327 14.57 6.66 4.49
CA GLN A 327 13.73 7.80 4.16
C GLN A 327 13.57 8.72 5.37
N LEU A 328 13.54 10.00 5.10
CA LEU A 328 13.15 11.04 6.04
C LEU A 328 12.15 11.93 5.33
N GLN A 329 10.89 11.88 5.75
CA GLN A 329 9.79 12.67 5.21
C GLN A 329 9.27 13.64 6.26
N ASN A 330 9.01 14.86 5.82
CA ASN A 330 8.15 15.81 6.49
C ASN A 330 7.07 16.21 5.49
N ALA A 331 5.80 16.12 5.89
CA ALA A 331 4.69 16.53 5.05
C ALA A 331 3.73 17.40 5.86
N PHE A 332 3.28 18.48 5.25
CA PHE A 332 2.29 19.40 5.79
C PHE A 332 1.10 19.46 4.85
N THR A 333 -0.11 19.46 5.39
CA THR A 333 -1.33 19.70 4.61
C THR A 333 -2.23 20.71 5.29
N GLN A 334 -2.89 21.52 4.47
CA GLN A 334 -3.95 22.44 4.90
C GLN A 334 -5.16 22.26 3.99
N GLU A 335 -6.31 22.02 4.57
CA GLU A 335 -7.57 21.95 3.85
C GLU A 335 -8.59 22.89 4.48
N LEU A 336 -9.27 23.65 3.64
CA LEU A 336 -10.36 24.54 4.00
C LEU A 336 -11.60 24.14 3.23
N VAL A 337 -12.69 23.86 3.92
CA VAL A 337 -13.96 23.43 3.31
C VAL A 337 -15.09 24.27 3.84
N MET A 338 -15.93 24.76 2.96
CA MET A 338 -17.20 25.38 3.28
C MET A 338 -18.33 24.59 2.64
N LYS A 339 -19.41 24.37 3.37
CA LYS A 339 -20.59 23.72 2.82
C LYS A 339 -21.88 24.37 3.30
N SER A 340 -22.84 24.48 2.39
CA SER A 340 -24.16 25.05 2.67
C SER A 340 -24.95 24.17 3.64
N ASN A 341 -25.78 24.79 4.51
CA ASN A 341 -26.60 24.06 5.47
C ASN A 341 -28.09 24.45 5.46
N ARG A 342 -28.52 25.43 4.65
CA ARG A 342 -29.90 26.00 4.71
C ARG A 342 -30.75 25.71 3.45
N ASN A 343 -30.17 25.68 2.28
CA ASN A 343 -30.95 25.58 1.05
C ASN A 343 -31.24 24.11 0.70
N ARG A 344 -32.51 23.72 0.60
CA ARG A 344 -32.90 22.36 0.23
C ARG A 344 -32.81 22.11 -1.26
N PHE A 345 -33.00 23.14 -2.11
CA PHE A 345 -32.93 23.01 -3.55
C PHE A 345 -31.47 22.93 -4.04
N TRP A 346 -30.62 23.85 -3.57
CA TRP A 346 -29.23 23.94 -3.96
C TRP A 346 -28.31 23.79 -2.74
N GLN A 347 -27.59 22.71 -2.67
CA GLN A 347 -26.59 22.46 -1.67
C GLN A 347 -25.23 22.45 -2.33
N TRP A 348 -24.24 23.05 -1.70
CA TRP A 348 -22.91 23.15 -2.26
C TRP A 348 -21.82 22.90 -1.23
N THR A 349 -20.70 22.35 -1.71
CA THR A 349 -19.45 22.21 -0.97
C THR A 349 -18.36 22.80 -1.82
N GLN A 350 -17.53 23.65 -1.25
CA GLN A 350 -16.36 24.22 -1.91
C GLN A 350 -15.17 24.25 -0.96
N GLY A 351 -13.97 24.26 -1.52
CA GLY A 351 -12.79 24.32 -0.68
C GLY A 351 -11.49 24.42 -1.44
N GLY A 352 -10.43 24.56 -0.63
CA GLY A 352 -9.05 24.57 -1.08
C GLY A 352 -8.21 23.58 -0.31
N PHE A 353 -7.27 22.96 -0.98
CA PHE A 353 -6.31 22.03 -0.44
C PHE A 353 -4.90 22.44 -0.82
N PHE A 354 -4.00 22.41 0.14
CA PHE A 354 -2.57 22.59 -0.06
C PHE A 354 -1.82 21.46 0.63
N SER A 355 -0.81 20.91 -0.04
CA SER A 355 0.16 20.01 0.59
C SER A 355 1.58 20.36 0.18
N ALA A 356 2.50 20.18 1.10
CA ALA A 356 3.93 20.27 0.88
C ALA A 356 4.61 19.04 1.50
N GLU A 357 5.44 18.39 0.73
CA GLU A 357 6.20 17.21 1.16
C GLU A 357 7.69 17.44 0.89
N TRP A 358 8.53 17.11 1.85
CA TRP A 358 9.98 17.08 1.75
C TRP A 358 10.45 15.68 2.07
N LEU A 359 10.76 14.91 1.02
CA LEU A 359 11.27 13.55 1.15
C LEU A 359 12.76 13.53 0.80
N LYS A 360 13.55 13.02 1.73
CA LYS A 360 14.96 12.66 1.52
C LYS A 360 15.10 11.15 1.57
N THR A 361 15.63 10.57 0.51
CA THR A 361 15.93 9.15 0.41
C THR A 361 17.43 8.92 0.24
N ASN A 362 17.98 8.03 1.04
CA ASN A 362 19.34 7.49 0.87
C ASN A 362 19.19 5.99 0.59
N ALA A 363 19.52 5.59 -0.64
CA ALA A 363 19.28 4.24 -1.16
C ALA A 363 20.56 3.62 -1.75
N PRO A 364 21.57 3.26 -0.92
CA PRO A 364 22.77 2.59 -1.40
C PRO A 364 22.46 1.16 -1.85
N VAL A 365 23.13 0.75 -2.94
CA VAL A 365 23.16 -0.62 -3.46
C VAL A 365 24.54 -1.19 -3.26
N TYR A 366 24.63 -2.38 -2.69
CA TYR A 366 25.86 -3.11 -2.42
C TYR A 366 25.95 -4.32 -3.32
N PHE A 367 27.06 -4.45 -4.02
CA PHE A 367 27.36 -5.62 -4.84
C PHE A 367 28.20 -6.62 -4.02
N GLY A 368 27.71 -7.86 -3.97
CA GLY A 368 28.36 -8.91 -3.21
C GLY A 368 29.48 -9.60 -4.00
N SER A 369 30.19 -10.48 -3.32
CA SER A 369 31.33 -11.21 -3.86
C SER A 369 30.97 -12.11 -5.05
N ASP A 370 29.78 -12.73 -5.02
CA ASP A 370 29.33 -13.60 -6.11
C ASP A 370 28.92 -12.80 -7.34
N MET A 371 28.40 -11.56 -7.16
CA MET A 371 28.19 -10.63 -8.27
C MET A 371 29.49 -10.27 -8.97
N ASN A 372 30.53 -9.93 -8.20
CA ASN A 372 31.84 -9.61 -8.76
C ASN A 372 32.43 -10.78 -9.56
N LYS A 373 32.33 -12.01 -9.05
CA LYS A 373 32.73 -13.23 -9.77
C LYS A 373 31.90 -13.45 -11.04
N PHE A 374 30.60 -13.25 -10.97
CA PHE A 374 29.70 -13.38 -12.12
C PHE A 374 30.04 -12.38 -13.22
N MET A 375 30.24 -11.12 -12.87
CA MET A 375 30.64 -10.06 -13.81
C MET A 375 32.01 -10.33 -14.40
N SER A 376 32.99 -10.70 -13.59
CA SER A 376 34.34 -11.09 -14.02
C SER A 376 34.28 -12.23 -15.04
N GLY A 377 33.51 -13.29 -14.75
CA GLY A 377 33.33 -14.44 -15.61
C GLY A 377 32.64 -14.09 -16.96
N THR A 378 31.58 -13.30 -16.89
CA THR A 378 30.80 -12.89 -18.07
C THR A 378 31.64 -12.03 -19.02
N ILE A 379 32.30 -11.00 -18.50
CA ILE A 379 33.16 -10.09 -19.33
C ILE A 379 34.37 -10.83 -19.83
N ARG A 380 35.05 -11.64 -19.02
CA ARG A 380 36.14 -12.48 -19.42
C ARG A 380 35.76 -13.38 -20.59
N ASN A 381 34.62 -14.08 -20.51
CA ASN A 381 34.16 -15.00 -21.58
C ASN A 381 33.84 -14.24 -22.87
N ALA A 382 33.22 -13.05 -22.76
CA ALA A 382 32.96 -12.21 -23.92
C ALA A 382 34.26 -11.74 -24.60
N MET A 383 35.26 -11.31 -23.82
CA MET A 383 36.59 -10.91 -24.31
C MET A 383 37.31 -12.10 -24.95
N TYR A 384 37.34 -13.23 -24.27
CA TYR A 384 37.96 -14.46 -24.78
C TYR A 384 37.37 -14.85 -26.14
N ASN A 385 36.03 -14.91 -26.23
CA ASN A 385 35.33 -15.24 -27.48
C ASN A 385 35.59 -14.22 -28.61
N ALA A 386 35.67 -12.94 -28.28
CA ALA A 386 36.00 -11.88 -29.24
C ALA A 386 37.45 -12.05 -29.75
N MET A 387 38.40 -12.33 -28.87
CA MET A 387 39.78 -12.58 -29.19
C MET A 387 39.92 -13.86 -30.07
N VAL A 388 39.27 -14.96 -29.68
CA VAL A 388 39.25 -16.20 -30.48
C VAL A 388 38.73 -15.90 -31.89
N ARG A 389 37.63 -15.18 -32.04
CA ARG A 389 37.10 -14.79 -33.38
C ARG A 389 38.07 -13.94 -34.16
N SER A 390 38.68 -12.93 -33.57
CA SER A 390 39.64 -12.02 -34.21
C SER A 390 40.93 -12.76 -34.66
N MET A 391 41.43 -13.66 -33.81
CA MET A 391 42.62 -14.45 -34.07
C MET A 391 42.35 -15.57 -35.07
N SER A 392 41.22 -16.26 -35.00
CA SER A 392 40.82 -17.27 -35.98
C SER A 392 40.82 -16.71 -37.41
N ALA A 393 40.33 -15.48 -37.60
CA ALA A 393 40.33 -14.81 -38.89
C ALA A 393 41.73 -14.63 -39.45
N ARG A 394 42.76 -14.50 -38.60
CA ARG A 394 44.19 -14.41 -39.02
C ARG A 394 44.80 -15.77 -39.36
N PHE A 395 44.28 -16.88 -38.83
CA PHE A 395 44.70 -18.22 -39.08
C PHE A 395 43.99 -18.87 -40.28
N MET A 396 42.95 -18.24 -40.81
CA MET A 396 42.30 -18.69 -42.05
C MET A 396 43.24 -18.58 -43.24
N ARG A 397 43.59 -19.74 -43.81
CA ARG A 397 44.47 -19.88 -44.97
C ARG A 397 43.92 -21.02 -45.86
N PRO A 398 44.25 -21.04 -47.15
CA PRO A 398 43.88 -22.19 -48.02
C PRO A 398 44.29 -23.52 -47.38
N GLY A 399 43.32 -24.43 -47.20
CA GLY A 399 43.51 -25.74 -46.57
C GLY A 399 43.32 -25.79 -45.05
N VAL A 400 43.02 -24.70 -44.38
CA VAL A 400 42.68 -24.69 -42.94
C VAL A 400 41.16 -24.51 -42.76
N THR A 401 40.53 -25.43 -42.04
CA THR A 401 39.10 -25.31 -41.73
C THR A 401 38.85 -24.24 -40.69
N ALA A 402 37.64 -23.74 -40.63
CA ALA A 402 37.24 -22.72 -39.60
C ALA A 402 37.45 -23.26 -38.18
N GLU A 403 37.21 -24.53 -37.94
CA GLU A 403 37.41 -25.21 -36.65
C GLU A 403 38.90 -25.28 -36.29
N GLN A 404 39.75 -25.66 -37.25
CA GLN A 404 41.22 -25.69 -37.05
C GLN A 404 41.78 -24.30 -36.75
N ALA A 405 41.32 -23.25 -37.47
CA ALA A 405 41.72 -21.86 -37.21
C ALA A 405 41.27 -21.41 -35.84
N GLN A 406 40.05 -21.79 -35.41
CA GLN A 406 39.53 -21.49 -34.10
C GLN A 406 40.33 -22.20 -32.99
N GLN A 407 40.71 -23.47 -33.21
CA GLN A 407 41.48 -24.23 -32.21
C GLN A 407 42.88 -23.63 -32.08
N GLN A 408 43.56 -23.28 -33.19
CA GLN A 408 44.86 -22.62 -33.19
C GLN A 408 44.81 -21.26 -32.42
N ALA A 409 43.71 -20.52 -32.60
CA ALA A 409 43.51 -19.27 -31.85
C ALA A 409 43.38 -19.50 -30.34
N LYS A 410 42.60 -20.50 -29.92
CA LYS A 410 42.44 -20.91 -28.52
C LYS A 410 43.78 -21.34 -27.90
N ASP A 411 44.51 -22.23 -28.59
CA ASP A 411 45.81 -22.74 -28.13
C ASP A 411 46.83 -21.60 -27.97
N MET A 412 46.85 -20.64 -28.89
CA MET A 412 47.71 -19.47 -28.80
C MET A 412 47.39 -18.57 -27.61
N ILE A 413 46.10 -18.29 -27.39
CA ILE A 413 45.66 -17.49 -26.23
C ILE A 413 46.07 -18.15 -24.92
N GLU A 414 45.85 -19.47 -24.80
CA GLU A 414 46.16 -20.22 -23.58
C GLU A 414 47.68 -20.28 -23.32
N ARG A 415 48.48 -20.57 -24.35
CA ARG A 415 49.96 -20.59 -24.26
C ARG A 415 50.57 -19.26 -23.82
N GLN A 416 49.91 -18.16 -24.12
CA GLN A 416 50.34 -16.80 -23.72
C GLN A 416 49.76 -16.39 -22.37
N GLY A 417 49.16 -17.28 -21.59
CA GLY A 417 48.67 -17.00 -20.24
C GLY A 417 47.16 -16.70 -20.16
N GLY A 418 46.42 -16.94 -21.26
CA GLY A 418 44.97 -16.88 -21.27
C GLY A 418 44.39 -15.47 -21.11
N VAL A 419 43.13 -15.43 -20.73
CA VAL A 419 42.42 -14.20 -20.34
C VAL A 419 41.95 -14.34 -18.91
N ASN A 420 42.54 -13.61 -18.00
CA ASN A 420 42.12 -13.52 -16.61
C ASN A 420 41.63 -12.09 -16.32
N LEU A 421 40.48 -11.99 -15.71
CA LEU A 421 39.84 -10.72 -15.39
C LEU A 421 39.20 -10.81 -14.01
N ASP A 422 39.54 -9.88 -13.15
CA ASP A 422 38.94 -9.69 -11.85
C ASP A 422 38.29 -8.30 -11.80
N ILE A 423 36.98 -8.25 -11.59
CA ILE A 423 36.18 -7.03 -11.55
C ILE A 423 35.63 -6.86 -10.14
N ASN A 424 35.76 -5.67 -9.59
CA ASN A 424 35.15 -5.26 -8.34
C ASN A 424 34.27 -4.04 -8.59
N LEU A 425 32.97 -4.23 -8.33
CA LEU A 425 31.96 -3.16 -8.33
C LEU A 425 31.90 -2.55 -6.94
N GLY A 426 32.14 -1.25 -6.83
CA GLY A 426 31.98 -0.51 -5.60
C GLY A 426 30.51 -0.32 -5.25
N THR A 427 30.24 0.05 -3.99
CA THR A 427 28.92 0.46 -3.54
C THR A 427 28.43 1.64 -4.39
N VAL A 428 27.15 1.59 -4.82
CA VAL A 428 26.49 2.71 -5.49
C VAL A 428 25.72 3.51 -4.43
N PRO A 429 26.25 4.64 -3.93
CA PRO A 429 25.50 5.53 -3.06
C PRO A 429 24.38 6.22 -3.84
N GLY A 430 23.25 6.47 -3.21
CA GLY A 430 22.15 7.21 -3.81
C GLY A 430 21.55 8.16 -2.80
N ILE A 431 21.70 9.47 -3.02
CA ILE A 431 21.10 10.52 -2.20
C ILE A 431 20.14 11.30 -3.07
N PHE A 432 18.86 11.28 -2.70
CA PHE A 432 17.79 11.91 -3.44
C PHE A 432 16.97 12.81 -2.50
N ARG A 433 16.66 14.02 -2.96
CA ARG A 433 15.69 14.91 -2.33
C ARG A 433 14.59 15.18 -3.34
N THR A 434 13.36 14.83 -2.96
CA THR A 434 12.20 14.94 -3.85
C THR A 434 11.11 15.78 -3.18
N PRO A 435 11.29 17.14 -3.09
CA PRO A 435 10.23 18.00 -2.61
C PRO A 435 9.08 18.05 -3.61
N SER A 436 7.85 18.07 -3.10
CA SER A 436 6.64 18.21 -3.90
C SER A 436 5.62 19.14 -3.25
N TYR A 437 4.84 19.83 -4.08
CA TYR A 437 3.78 20.75 -3.67
C TYR A 437 2.54 20.47 -4.50
N ASN A 438 1.37 20.48 -3.85
CA ASN A 438 0.09 20.36 -4.55
C ASN A 438 -0.85 21.45 -4.05
N LEU A 439 -1.55 22.09 -4.97
CA LEU A 439 -2.61 23.07 -4.72
C LEU A 439 -3.87 22.60 -5.45
N GLY A 440 -4.97 22.47 -4.73
CA GLY A 440 -6.27 22.07 -5.29
C GLY A 440 -7.38 23.03 -4.90
N LEU A 441 -8.24 23.40 -5.86
CA LEU A 441 -9.47 24.15 -5.63
C LEU A 441 -10.65 23.35 -6.14
N PHE A 442 -11.71 23.22 -5.36
CA PHE A 442 -12.85 22.37 -5.72
C PHE A 442 -14.19 22.99 -5.37
N HIS A 443 -15.18 22.63 -6.17
CA HIS A 443 -16.59 22.94 -5.92
C HIS A 443 -17.47 21.75 -6.34
N GLU A 444 -18.44 21.42 -5.51
CA GLU A 444 -19.49 20.44 -5.82
C GLU A 444 -20.86 21.04 -5.47
N SER A 445 -21.77 21.03 -6.41
CA SER A 445 -23.18 21.44 -6.24
C SER A 445 -24.10 20.23 -6.33
N SER A 446 -25.03 20.11 -5.41
CA SER A 446 -26.13 19.13 -5.45
C SER A 446 -27.45 19.88 -5.58
N LEU A 447 -28.15 19.63 -6.67
CA LEU A 447 -29.43 20.24 -7.02
C LEU A 447 -30.54 19.21 -6.81
N ASN A 448 -31.43 19.45 -5.85
CA ASN A 448 -32.62 18.64 -5.62
C ASN A 448 -33.73 19.15 -6.55
N LEU A 449 -33.77 18.62 -7.79
CA LEU A 449 -34.70 19.07 -8.84
C LEU A 449 -36.14 18.70 -8.48
N THR A 450 -36.34 17.58 -7.81
CA THR A 450 -37.58 17.17 -7.18
C THR A 450 -37.29 16.59 -5.79
N GLU A 451 -38.32 16.22 -5.02
CA GLU A 451 -38.15 15.54 -3.74
C GLU A 451 -37.40 14.20 -3.87
N ARG A 452 -37.43 13.57 -5.05
CA ARG A 452 -36.83 12.26 -5.31
C ARG A 452 -35.62 12.30 -6.25
N PHE A 453 -35.50 13.34 -7.07
CA PHE A 453 -34.46 13.39 -8.11
C PHE A 453 -33.43 14.49 -7.83
N LYS A 454 -32.19 14.07 -7.75
CA LYS A 454 -31.04 14.89 -7.42
C LYS A 454 -29.97 14.79 -8.50
N VAL A 455 -29.35 15.93 -8.84
CA VAL A 455 -28.20 16.04 -9.74
C VAL A 455 -27.03 16.62 -8.98
N THR A 456 -25.88 15.97 -9.09
CA THR A 456 -24.61 16.43 -8.49
C THR A 456 -23.64 16.83 -9.60
N LEU A 457 -23.11 18.05 -9.53
CA LEU A 457 -22.12 18.59 -10.45
C LEU A 457 -20.87 18.99 -9.66
N GLY A 458 -19.73 18.47 -10.02
CA GLY A 458 -18.49 18.77 -9.32
C GLY A 458 -17.35 19.09 -10.26
N LEU A 459 -16.45 19.97 -9.82
CA LEU A 459 -15.23 20.33 -10.54
C LEU A 459 -14.11 20.62 -9.56
N ARG A 460 -12.93 20.10 -9.89
CA ARG A 460 -11.70 20.41 -9.16
C ARG A 460 -10.58 20.71 -10.15
N TYR A 461 -9.77 21.69 -9.80
CA TYR A 461 -8.48 21.97 -10.44
C TYR A 461 -7.35 21.68 -9.46
N ASP A 462 -6.40 20.84 -9.86
CA ASP A 462 -5.17 20.53 -9.13
C ASP A 462 -3.94 20.97 -9.92
N TYR A 463 -3.03 21.67 -9.24
CA TYR A 463 -1.68 21.97 -9.70
C TYR A 463 -0.69 21.22 -8.83
N SER A 464 0.21 20.46 -9.44
CA SER A 464 1.28 19.71 -8.75
C SER A 464 2.64 20.13 -9.30
N HIS A 465 3.59 20.40 -8.40
CA HIS A 465 4.99 20.65 -8.73
C HIS A 465 5.86 19.65 -7.99
N LEU A 466 6.72 18.94 -8.73
CA LEU A 466 7.65 17.96 -8.20
C LEU A 466 9.05 18.31 -8.67
N SER A 467 10.03 18.13 -7.80
CA SER A 467 11.44 18.23 -8.16
C SER A 467 12.24 17.07 -7.60
N ILE A 468 13.39 16.84 -8.20
CA ILE A 468 14.40 15.90 -7.73
C ILE A 468 15.77 16.57 -7.74
N ASP A 469 16.49 16.45 -6.62
CA ASP A 469 17.91 16.81 -6.48
C ASP A 469 18.65 15.51 -6.12
N TYR A 470 19.58 15.08 -6.96
CA TYR A 470 20.22 13.79 -6.82
C TYR A 470 21.75 13.87 -6.88
N LEU A 471 22.37 13.00 -6.09
CA LEU A 471 23.80 12.72 -6.10
C LEU A 471 23.99 11.20 -5.97
N THR A 472 24.55 10.59 -7.00
CA THR A 472 24.85 9.16 -7.04
C THR A 472 26.12 8.91 -7.86
N SER A 473 26.83 7.83 -7.56
CA SER A 473 28.03 7.46 -8.30
C SER A 473 28.22 5.96 -8.30
N ALA A 474 28.93 5.45 -9.29
CA ALA A 474 29.38 4.07 -9.34
C ALA A 474 30.84 4.01 -9.73
N LYS A 475 31.55 3.03 -9.16
CA LYS A 475 32.95 2.76 -9.45
C LYS A 475 33.15 1.28 -9.77
N MET A 476 33.85 1.01 -10.87
CA MET A 476 34.27 -0.33 -11.25
C MET A 476 35.81 -0.34 -11.35
N THR A 477 36.45 -1.26 -10.66
CA THR A 477 37.89 -1.52 -10.82
C THR A 477 38.07 -2.88 -11.47
N SER A 478 39.04 -2.99 -12.37
CA SER A 478 39.39 -4.25 -12.98
C SER A 478 40.90 -4.51 -12.96
N LEU A 479 41.24 -5.77 -12.68
CA LEU A 479 42.57 -6.30 -12.81
C LEU A 479 42.54 -7.33 -13.98
N ALA A 480 43.17 -7.00 -15.07
CA ALA A 480 43.19 -7.86 -16.25
C ALA A 480 44.61 -8.41 -16.45
N ASN A 481 44.68 -9.70 -16.75
CA ASN A 481 45.90 -10.32 -17.32
C ASN A 481 45.51 -10.98 -18.64
N ILE A 482 45.88 -10.36 -19.76
CA ILE A 482 45.47 -10.77 -21.08
C ILE A 482 46.74 -11.16 -21.83
N MET A 483 46.92 -12.45 -22.09
CA MET A 483 48.07 -13.00 -22.77
C MET A 483 49.39 -12.51 -22.14
N GLY A 484 49.51 -12.63 -20.79
CA GLY A 484 50.67 -12.22 -20.01
C GLY A 484 50.82 -10.72 -19.77
N ARG A 485 49.99 -9.88 -20.38
CA ARG A 485 50.01 -8.42 -20.17
C ARG A 485 49.04 -8.04 -19.05
N LYS A 486 49.57 -7.50 -18.00
CA LYS A 486 48.78 -6.99 -16.88
C LYS A 486 48.33 -5.55 -17.14
N ALA A 487 47.08 -5.30 -16.85
CA ALA A 487 46.50 -3.96 -16.92
C ALA A 487 45.54 -3.74 -15.73
N THR A 488 45.52 -2.56 -15.18
CA THR A 488 44.54 -2.10 -14.21
C THR A 488 43.67 -1.04 -14.84
N SER A 489 42.40 -1.02 -14.47
CA SER A 489 41.48 0.02 -14.90
C SER A 489 40.60 0.40 -13.71
N SER A 490 40.31 1.68 -13.58
CA SER A 490 39.34 2.22 -12.60
C SER A 490 38.42 3.19 -13.33
N ILE A 491 37.16 2.81 -13.47
CA ILE A 491 36.15 3.60 -14.15
C ILE A 491 35.19 4.14 -13.12
N MET A 492 34.94 5.43 -13.14
CA MET A 492 33.99 6.09 -12.25
C MET A 492 32.99 6.91 -13.07
N SER A 493 31.71 6.80 -12.69
CA SER A 493 30.65 7.67 -13.17
C SER A 493 29.98 8.33 -11.98
N THR A 494 29.70 9.63 -12.08
CA THR A 494 29.00 10.43 -11.05
C THR A 494 27.93 11.25 -11.70
N LEU A 495 26.70 11.12 -11.17
CA LEU A 495 25.53 11.86 -11.61
C LEU A 495 25.07 12.79 -10.49
N GLN A 496 25.10 14.09 -10.79
CA GLN A 496 24.66 15.14 -9.88
C GLN A 496 23.91 16.20 -10.67
N ASN A 497 22.60 16.33 -10.42
CA ASN A 497 21.78 17.35 -11.10
C ASN A 497 20.46 17.58 -10.33
N LYS A 498 19.66 18.52 -10.85
CA LYS A 498 18.30 18.85 -10.42
C LYS A 498 17.36 18.84 -11.62
N ALA A 499 16.19 18.27 -11.42
CA ALA A 499 15.10 18.31 -12.40
C ALA A 499 13.77 18.65 -11.73
N HIS A 500 12.82 19.17 -12.47
CA HIS A 500 11.49 19.52 -11.98
C HIS A 500 10.42 19.30 -13.05
N ASN A 501 9.24 18.91 -12.61
CA ASN A 501 8.06 18.76 -13.45
C ASN A 501 6.85 19.41 -12.78
N SER A 502 5.93 19.93 -13.59
CA SER A 502 4.67 20.47 -13.12
C SER A 502 3.51 19.90 -13.93
N PHE A 503 2.41 19.60 -13.26
CA PHE A 503 1.25 18.99 -13.87
C PHE A 503 -0.03 19.70 -13.43
N ASN A 504 -0.96 19.84 -14.36
CA ASN A 504 -2.29 20.40 -14.13
C ASN A 504 -3.34 19.32 -14.39
N GLN A 505 -4.34 19.22 -13.51
CA GLN A 505 -5.43 18.28 -13.67
C GLN A 505 -6.77 18.95 -13.42
N LEU A 506 -7.71 18.71 -14.32
CA LEU A 506 -9.11 19.08 -14.16
C LEU A 506 -9.92 17.81 -13.92
N LEU A 507 -10.70 17.79 -12.82
CA LEU A 507 -11.39 16.60 -12.30
C LEU A 507 -12.90 16.87 -12.21
N PRO A 508 -13.64 16.72 -13.31
CA PRO A 508 -15.10 16.84 -13.33
C PRO A 508 -15.79 15.61 -12.74
N LYS A 509 -17.00 15.84 -12.21
CA LYS A 509 -17.94 14.82 -11.75
C LYS A 509 -19.36 15.24 -12.11
N VAL A 510 -20.13 14.31 -12.65
CA VAL A 510 -21.57 14.44 -12.87
C VAL A 510 -22.24 13.22 -12.30
N GLY A 511 -23.17 13.42 -11.38
CA GLY A 511 -23.92 12.35 -10.72
C GLY A 511 -25.41 12.62 -10.73
N MET A 512 -26.21 11.56 -10.78
CA MET A 512 -27.67 11.62 -10.67
C MET A 512 -28.08 10.55 -9.66
N SER A 513 -29.07 10.86 -8.83
CA SER A 513 -29.72 9.86 -7.97
C SER A 513 -31.23 10.06 -7.93
N LEU A 514 -31.94 8.96 -7.91
CA LEU A 514 -33.40 8.90 -7.84
C LEU A 514 -33.81 8.04 -6.65
N ASP A 515 -34.46 8.67 -5.65
CA ASP A 515 -35.05 7.97 -4.53
C ASP A 515 -36.31 7.26 -5.00
N ILE A 516 -36.36 5.92 -4.87
CA ILE A 516 -37.44 5.06 -5.41
C ILE A 516 -38.52 4.76 -4.38
N ASP A 517 -38.24 4.95 -3.10
CA ASP A 517 -39.17 4.74 -1.99
C ASP A 517 -38.96 5.78 -0.88
N HIS A 518 -39.71 5.64 0.21
CA HIS A 518 -39.62 6.49 1.41
C HIS A 518 -38.69 5.92 2.50
N VAL A 519 -38.14 4.72 2.30
CA VAL A 519 -37.24 4.05 3.25
C VAL A 519 -35.76 4.23 2.87
N GLY A 520 -35.48 5.17 1.95
CA GLY A 520 -34.11 5.57 1.58
C GLY A 520 -33.45 4.64 0.55
N SER A 521 -34.23 3.89 -0.20
CA SER A 521 -33.71 3.18 -1.39
C SER A 521 -33.56 4.15 -2.56
N ASN A 522 -32.45 4.03 -3.28
CA ASN A 522 -32.19 4.87 -4.45
C ASN A 522 -31.42 4.12 -5.54
N ILE A 523 -31.55 4.64 -6.75
CA ILE A 523 -30.72 4.28 -7.90
C ILE A 523 -29.89 5.48 -8.31
N TYR A 524 -28.68 5.25 -8.82
CA TYR A 524 -27.79 6.33 -9.19
C TYR A 524 -26.98 6.02 -10.45
N ALA A 525 -26.50 7.08 -11.08
CA ALA A 525 -25.49 7.03 -12.12
C ALA A 525 -24.45 8.13 -11.85
N VAL A 526 -23.19 7.86 -12.12
CA VAL A 526 -22.12 8.85 -11.98
C VAL A 526 -21.05 8.67 -13.03
N VAL A 527 -20.54 9.81 -13.51
CA VAL A 527 -19.32 9.91 -14.31
C VAL A 527 -18.35 10.79 -13.54
N SER A 528 -17.13 10.29 -13.31
CA SER A 528 -16.11 11.01 -12.55
C SER A 528 -14.72 10.76 -13.11
N LYS A 529 -13.83 11.76 -12.94
CA LYS A 529 -12.43 11.66 -13.32
C LYS A 529 -11.55 11.60 -12.06
N GLY A 530 -10.57 10.70 -12.06
CA GLY A 530 -9.51 10.62 -11.06
C GLY A 530 -8.14 10.74 -11.70
N TYR A 531 -7.12 10.98 -10.85
CA TYR A 531 -5.73 10.93 -11.29
C TYR A 531 -4.79 10.55 -10.16
N ARG A 532 -3.62 10.08 -10.57
CA ARG A 532 -2.46 9.82 -9.72
C ARG A 532 -1.27 10.65 -10.21
N ALA A 533 -0.50 11.21 -9.28
CA ALA A 533 0.63 12.08 -9.61
C ALA A 533 1.72 11.35 -10.41
N GLY A 534 2.40 12.10 -11.26
CA GLY A 534 3.67 11.70 -11.84
C GLY A 534 4.80 11.70 -10.81
N GLY A 535 6.02 11.40 -11.22
CA GLY A 535 7.17 11.34 -10.32
C GLY A 535 8.48 11.00 -11.00
N TYR A 536 9.44 10.54 -10.17
CA TYR A 536 10.78 10.14 -10.59
C TYR A 536 11.14 8.75 -10.10
N ASN A 537 11.84 7.98 -10.94
CA ASN A 537 12.34 6.64 -10.66
C ASN A 537 13.75 6.71 -10.08
N ILE A 538 13.89 6.79 -8.77
CA ILE A 538 15.21 6.82 -8.12
C ILE A 538 15.97 5.49 -8.27
N GLN A 539 15.27 4.38 -8.47
CA GLN A 539 15.87 3.05 -8.69
C GLN A 539 16.60 2.94 -10.05
N MET A 540 16.25 3.78 -11.04
CA MET A 540 16.89 3.78 -12.36
C MET A 540 18.36 4.21 -12.34
N PHE A 541 18.78 4.98 -11.35
CA PHE A 541 20.14 5.50 -11.30
C PHE A 541 21.21 4.40 -11.20
N SER A 542 20.94 3.31 -10.49
CA SER A 542 21.85 2.16 -10.43
C SER A 542 22.03 1.49 -11.80
N ASP A 543 20.94 1.38 -12.57
CA ASP A 543 20.98 0.79 -13.91
C ASP A 543 21.68 1.71 -14.90
N ILE A 544 21.43 3.02 -14.86
CA ILE A 544 22.11 4.03 -15.70
C ILE A 544 23.61 3.97 -15.44
N LEU A 545 24.04 4.06 -14.19
CA LEU A 545 25.44 4.01 -13.80
C LEU A 545 26.10 2.69 -14.18
N SER A 546 25.42 1.55 -14.00
CA SER A 546 25.95 0.24 -14.40
C SER A 546 26.11 0.13 -15.92
N ALA A 547 25.17 0.66 -16.70
CA ALA A 547 25.26 0.69 -18.16
C ALA A 547 26.42 1.57 -18.63
N GLU A 548 26.68 2.71 -18.00
CA GLU A 548 27.79 3.58 -18.27
C GLU A 548 29.15 2.94 -17.98
N LEU A 549 29.25 2.28 -16.80
CA LEU A 549 30.47 1.53 -16.44
C LEU A 549 30.75 0.40 -17.45
N GLN A 550 29.73 -0.33 -17.87
CA GLN A 550 29.85 -1.40 -18.85
C GLN A 550 30.27 -0.89 -20.24
N LYS A 551 29.63 0.20 -20.71
CA LYS A 551 29.96 0.85 -21.99
C LYS A 551 31.42 1.26 -22.06
N ASN A 552 31.98 1.72 -20.94
CA ASN A 552 33.36 2.20 -20.83
C ASN A 552 34.33 1.13 -20.31
N SER A 553 33.91 -0.12 -20.17
CA SER A 553 34.72 -1.22 -19.59
C SER A 553 36.03 -1.52 -20.33
N SER A 554 36.19 -1.06 -21.60
CA SER A 554 37.42 -1.19 -22.39
C SER A 554 38.47 -0.11 -22.14
N GLN A 555 38.13 0.94 -21.37
CA GLN A 555 39.05 2.03 -21.00
C GLN A 555 40.18 1.50 -20.10
N ARG A 556 41.39 2.03 -20.27
CA ARG A 556 42.58 1.63 -19.49
C ARG A 556 42.98 2.76 -18.55
N GLY A 557 43.53 2.38 -17.39
CA GLY A 557 43.92 3.36 -16.34
C GLY A 557 42.67 3.94 -15.62
N ASP A 558 42.85 5.14 -15.09
CA ASP A 558 41.75 5.86 -14.40
C ASP A 558 40.93 6.66 -15.44
N TYR A 559 39.65 6.39 -15.49
CA TYR A 559 38.73 7.01 -16.41
C TYR A 559 37.46 7.51 -15.68
N THR A 560 37.10 8.75 -15.87
CA THR A 560 35.84 9.33 -15.36
C THR A 560 34.91 9.59 -16.54
N VAL A 561 33.68 9.14 -16.42
CA VAL A 561 32.62 9.38 -17.41
C VAL A 561 32.18 10.83 -17.31
N GLU A 562 32.27 11.57 -18.40
CA GLU A 562 31.85 12.96 -18.51
C GLU A 562 30.38 13.03 -18.98
N HIS A 563 29.62 13.97 -18.42
CA HIS A 563 28.21 14.19 -18.75
C HIS A 563 28.01 15.63 -19.22
N ASP A 564 27.50 15.79 -20.42
CA ASP A 564 27.09 17.09 -20.95
C ASP A 564 25.61 17.39 -20.64
N ALA A 565 25.14 18.55 -21.02
CA ALA A 565 23.73 18.96 -20.80
C ALA A 565 22.73 18.04 -21.51
N LYS A 566 23.12 17.43 -22.65
CA LYS A 566 22.29 16.49 -23.40
C LYS A 566 22.15 15.18 -22.63
N ALA A 567 23.25 14.64 -22.07
CA ALA A 567 23.24 13.43 -21.24
C ALA A 567 22.32 13.60 -20.02
N TYR A 568 22.39 14.75 -19.33
CA TYR A 568 21.49 15.04 -18.22
C TYR A 568 20.02 15.15 -18.64
N LYS A 569 19.74 15.69 -19.83
CA LYS A 569 18.35 15.74 -20.35
C LYS A 569 17.81 14.34 -20.68
N ASP A 570 18.64 13.49 -21.25
CA ASP A 570 18.27 12.09 -21.53
C ASP A 570 18.04 11.29 -20.24
N ILE A 571 18.85 11.54 -19.21
CA ILE A 571 18.64 10.97 -17.86
C ILE A 571 17.30 11.44 -17.28
N GLU A 572 17.00 12.75 -17.33
CA GLU A 572 15.73 13.31 -16.86
C GLU A 572 14.53 12.65 -17.52
N ASN A 573 14.57 12.46 -18.84
CA ASN A 573 13.53 11.78 -19.61
C ASN A 573 13.37 10.31 -19.18
N THR A 574 14.49 9.63 -18.87
CA THR A 574 14.51 8.23 -18.46
C THR A 574 13.93 8.01 -17.07
N ILE A 575 14.23 8.91 -16.12
CA ILE A 575 13.82 8.76 -14.73
C ILE A 575 12.41 9.28 -14.45
N SER A 576 11.83 10.13 -15.31
CA SER A 576 10.53 10.76 -15.10
C SER A 576 9.37 9.92 -15.63
N TYR A 577 8.23 10.02 -14.98
CA TYR A 577 6.96 9.47 -15.45
C TYR A 577 5.82 10.47 -15.22
N THR A 578 4.81 10.42 -16.11
CA THR A 578 3.70 11.38 -16.14
C THR A 578 2.52 10.92 -15.29
N PRO A 579 1.58 11.83 -14.95
CA PRO A 579 0.35 11.44 -14.25
C PRO A 579 -0.47 10.40 -15.01
N GLU A 580 -1.02 9.45 -14.26
CA GLU A 580 -2.07 8.54 -14.71
C GLU A 580 -3.43 9.20 -14.51
N THR A 581 -4.37 8.99 -15.43
CA THR A 581 -5.73 9.52 -15.32
C THR A 581 -6.76 8.45 -15.66
N SER A 582 -7.89 8.47 -14.97
CA SER A 582 -9.01 7.58 -15.27
C SER A 582 -10.35 8.31 -15.37
N TRP A 583 -11.21 7.81 -16.25
CA TRP A 583 -12.63 8.12 -16.29
C TRP A 583 -13.41 6.91 -15.80
N ASN A 584 -14.33 7.12 -14.87
CA ASN A 584 -15.23 6.12 -14.33
C ASN A 584 -16.66 6.42 -14.76
N TYR A 585 -17.32 5.41 -15.30
CA TYR A 585 -18.75 5.39 -15.62
C TYR A 585 -19.38 4.33 -14.74
N GLU A 586 -20.33 4.71 -13.90
CA GLU A 586 -20.91 3.83 -12.89
C GLU A 586 -22.41 4.01 -12.81
N VAL A 587 -23.13 2.90 -12.67
CA VAL A 587 -24.54 2.85 -12.30
C VAL A 587 -24.70 1.93 -11.10
N GLY A 588 -25.60 2.26 -10.21
CA GLY A 588 -25.81 1.44 -9.02
C GLY A 588 -27.15 1.67 -8.32
N ALA A 589 -27.36 0.90 -7.27
CA ALA A 589 -28.55 0.97 -6.43
C ALA A 589 -28.21 0.72 -4.96
N HIS A 590 -28.83 1.46 -4.09
CA HIS A 590 -28.86 1.24 -2.65
C HIS A 590 -30.28 0.91 -2.24
N LEU A 591 -30.55 -0.32 -1.87
CA LEU A 591 -31.89 -0.81 -1.57
C LEU A 591 -32.02 -1.15 -0.09
N ASN A 592 -33.08 -0.66 0.56
CA ASN A 592 -33.50 -1.04 1.89
C ASN A 592 -34.76 -1.88 1.75
N LEU A 593 -34.69 -3.15 2.14
CA LEU A 593 -35.75 -4.13 1.97
C LEU A 593 -36.23 -4.61 3.33
N PHE A 594 -37.52 -5.02 3.41
CA PHE A 594 -38.11 -5.59 4.62
C PHE A 594 -37.95 -4.69 5.86
N ASP A 595 -38.31 -3.41 5.75
CA ASP A 595 -38.19 -2.40 6.82
C ASP A 595 -36.77 -2.33 7.40
N HIS A 596 -35.77 -2.13 6.52
CA HIS A 596 -34.32 -2.06 6.82
C HIS A 596 -33.69 -3.34 7.37
N LYS A 597 -34.41 -4.48 7.44
CA LYS A 597 -33.80 -5.76 7.88
C LYS A 597 -32.84 -6.36 6.87
N LEU A 598 -32.92 -5.89 5.62
CA LEU A 598 -32.04 -6.31 4.53
C LEU A 598 -31.59 -5.10 3.72
N GLN A 599 -30.31 -4.90 3.59
CA GLN A 599 -29.70 -3.89 2.75
C GLN A 599 -28.96 -4.56 1.60
N LEU A 600 -29.23 -4.09 0.38
CA LEU A 600 -28.56 -4.54 -0.84
C LEU A 600 -27.99 -3.34 -1.58
N ASP A 601 -26.67 -3.33 -1.76
CA ASP A 601 -25.95 -2.34 -2.56
C ASP A 601 -25.40 -3.02 -3.82
N LEU A 602 -25.72 -2.48 -4.98
CA LEU A 602 -25.29 -2.99 -6.30
C LEU A 602 -24.58 -1.87 -7.06
N ALA A 603 -23.52 -2.21 -7.78
CA ALA A 603 -22.89 -1.31 -8.73
C ALA A 603 -22.32 -2.07 -9.94
N ALA A 604 -22.40 -1.43 -11.10
CA ALA A 604 -21.69 -1.83 -12.30
C ALA A 604 -20.83 -0.64 -12.76
N PHE A 605 -19.57 -0.89 -13.12
CA PHE A 605 -18.64 0.16 -13.47
C PHE A 605 -17.86 -0.18 -14.74
N TYR A 606 -17.45 0.88 -15.44
CA TYR A 606 -16.49 0.83 -16.53
C TYR A 606 -15.48 1.99 -16.37
N MET A 607 -14.20 1.67 -16.32
CA MET A 607 -13.13 2.64 -16.16
C MET A 607 -12.19 2.60 -17.35
N GLN A 608 -11.83 3.77 -17.87
CA GLN A 608 -10.81 3.97 -18.89
C GLN A 608 -9.60 4.65 -18.25
N VAL A 609 -8.44 4.01 -18.34
CA VAL A 609 -7.19 4.51 -17.78
C VAL A 609 -6.25 4.90 -18.91
N ARG A 610 -5.63 6.09 -18.78
CA ARG A 610 -4.61 6.59 -19.69
C ARG A 610 -3.30 6.82 -18.95
N ASN A 611 -2.19 6.58 -19.63
CA ASN A 611 -0.85 6.66 -19.08
C ASN A 611 -0.73 5.83 -17.79
N GLN A 612 -1.29 4.62 -17.81
CA GLN A 612 -1.30 3.77 -16.62
C GLN A 612 0.11 3.56 -16.09
N GLN A 613 0.32 3.87 -14.82
CA GLN A 613 1.60 3.69 -14.16
C GLN A 613 1.72 2.25 -13.67
N ILE A 614 2.62 1.49 -14.27
CA ILE A 614 2.92 0.12 -13.91
C ILE A 614 4.36 -0.03 -13.44
N SER A 615 4.60 -1.04 -12.61
CA SER A 615 5.93 -1.34 -12.08
C SER A 615 6.53 -2.50 -12.85
N VAL A 616 7.50 -2.22 -13.71
CA VAL A 616 8.22 -3.20 -14.53
C VAL A 616 9.63 -3.45 -13.99
N MET A 617 10.30 -4.53 -14.44
CA MET A 617 11.72 -4.73 -14.15
C MET A 617 12.53 -3.65 -14.84
N ALA A 618 13.49 -3.04 -14.12
CA ALA A 618 14.39 -2.04 -14.66
C ALA A 618 15.63 -2.68 -15.27
N GLY A 619 16.11 -2.06 -16.33
CA GLY A 619 17.45 -2.28 -16.89
C GLY A 619 17.79 -3.66 -17.43
N ASN A 620 19.05 -3.77 -17.91
CA ASN A 620 19.58 -4.97 -18.54
C ASN A 620 19.78 -6.15 -17.57
N TYR A 621 19.84 -5.88 -16.27
CA TYR A 621 20.12 -6.87 -15.24
C TYR A 621 18.90 -7.24 -14.39
N GLY A 622 17.77 -6.52 -14.52
CA GLY A 622 16.55 -6.78 -13.77
C GLY A 622 16.67 -6.63 -12.25
N PHE A 623 17.63 -5.84 -11.77
CA PHE A 623 17.91 -5.68 -10.33
C PHE A 623 16.95 -4.76 -9.63
N GLY A 624 16.30 -3.84 -10.33
CA GLY A 624 15.36 -2.88 -9.79
C GLY A 624 13.99 -3.02 -10.44
N ARG A 625 13.08 -2.23 -9.94
CA ARG A 625 11.77 -2.02 -10.59
C ARG A 625 11.56 -0.53 -10.76
N MET A 626 11.08 -0.14 -11.92
CA MET A 626 10.75 1.23 -12.26
C MET A 626 9.27 1.39 -12.54
N MET A 627 8.76 2.60 -12.39
CA MET A 627 7.46 2.98 -12.92
C MET A 627 7.61 3.40 -14.38
N THR A 628 6.74 2.90 -15.22
CA THR A 628 6.57 3.37 -16.58
C THR A 628 5.11 3.67 -16.85
N ASN A 629 4.85 4.55 -17.82
CA ASN A 629 3.49 4.78 -18.30
C ASN A 629 3.17 3.78 -19.40
N ALA A 630 2.33 2.79 -19.11
CA ALA A 630 1.66 2.00 -20.13
C ALA A 630 0.69 2.91 -20.91
N GLY A 631 0.41 2.60 -22.15
CA GLY A 631 -0.45 3.42 -22.99
C GLY A 631 -1.86 3.57 -22.40
N ARG A 632 -2.70 2.54 -22.54
CA ARG A 632 -4.09 2.54 -22.06
C ARG A 632 -4.47 1.21 -21.46
N SER A 633 -5.36 1.24 -20.46
CA SER A 633 -6.05 0.06 -19.97
C SER A 633 -7.54 0.34 -19.76
N SER A 634 -8.32 -0.71 -19.59
CA SER A 634 -9.70 -0.61 -19.16
C SER A 634 -9.98 -1.59 -18.04
N SER A 635 -10.86 -1.18 -17.14
CA SER A 635 -11.37 -2.03 -16.07
C SER A 635 -12.89 -1.96 -16.06
N SER A 636 -13.54 -3.11 -16.02
CA SER A 636 -15.01 -3.20 -15.92
C SER A 636 -15.39 -4.27 -14.91
N GLY A 637 -16.53 -4.10 -14.29
CA GLY A 637 -16.94 -5.06 -13.28
C GLY A 637 -18.28 -4.78 -12.63
N ILE A 638 -18.61 -5.67 -11.71
CA ILE A 638 -19.81 -5.58 -10.89
C ILE A 638 -19.44 -5.75 -9.41
N GLU A 639 -20.25 -5.16 -8.56
CA GLU A 639 -20.14 -5.20 -7.12
C GLU A 639 -21.51 -5.43 -6.51
N ALA A 640 -21.59 -6.34 -5.53
CA ALA A 640 -22.77 -6.60 -4.74
C ALA A 640 -22.40 -6.69 -3.27
N SER A 641 -23.11 -5.99 -2.41
CA SER A 641 -23.00 -6.08 -0.96
C SER A 641 -24.36 -6.29 -0.37
N LEU A 642 -24.52 -7.34 0.40
CA LEU A 642 -25.76 -7.73 1.05
C LEU A 642 -25.54 -7.83 2.55
N ARG A 643 -26.39 -7.20 3.35
CA ARG A 643 -26.37 -7.22 4.80
C ARG A 643 -27.75 -7.46 5.34
N GLY A 644 -27.87 -8.32 6.31
CA GLY A 644 -29.17 -8.64 6.89
C GLY A 644 -29.12 -8.92 8.40
N GLN A 645 -30.28 -8.74 9.02
CA GLN A 645 -30.53 -9.10 10.41
C GLN A 645 -31.86 -9.86 10.50
N ALA A 646 -31.91 -10.83 11.44
CA ALA A 646 -33.07 -11.64 11.68
C ALA A 646 -33.16 -12.01 13.17
N PHE A 647 -34.29 -12.63 13.59
CA PHE A 647 -34.50 -13.10 14.96
C PHE A 647 -34.28 -12.03 16.03
N ASN A 648 -34.98 -10.89 15.91
CA ASN A 648 -34.82 -9.73 16.80
C ASN A 648 -33.36 -9.24 16.86
N ASN A 649 -32.69 -9.20 15.70
CA ASN A 649 -31.30 -8.77 15.53
C ASN A 649 -30.27 -9.69 16.21
N ASN A 650 -30.66 -10.88 16.64
CA ASN A 650 -29.72 -11.85 17.19
C ASN A 650 -28.92 -12.56 16.11
N LEU A 651 -29.43 -12.67 14.89
CA LEU A 651 -28.69 -13.15 13.72
C LEU A 651 -28.33 -11.97 12.85
N SER A 652 -27.03 -11.77 12.62
CA SER A 652 -26.53 -10.82 11.62
C SER A 652 -25.66 -11.54 10.60
N TRP A 653 -25.74 -11.10 9.35
CA TRP A 653 -24.99 -11.70 8.27
C TRP A 653 -24.66 -10.67 7.18
N MET A 654 -23.59 -10.93 6.47
CA MET A 654 -23.23 -10.17 5.27
C MET A 654 -22.68 -11.10 4.19
N ALA A 655 -22.83 -10.68 2.94
CA ALA A 655 -22.18 -11.29 1.79
C ALA A 655 -21.77 -10.19 0.81
N ASN A 656 -20.53 -10.26 0.34
CA ASN A 656 -19.98 -9.31 -0.62
C ASN A 656 -19.39 -10.08 -1.80
N TYR A 657 -19.62 -9.57 -3.00
CA TYR A 657 -19.05 -10.12 -4.22
C TYR A 657 -18.57 -8.99 -5.12
N GLY A 658 -17.40 -9.16 -5.71
CA GLY A 658 -16.82 -8.28 -6.70
C GLY A 658 -16.27 -9.07 -7.88
N PHE A 659 -16.53 -8.59 -9.07
CA PHE A 659 -15.89 -9.05 -10.30
C PHE A 659 -15.16 -7.89 -10.95
N THR A 660 -13.91 -8.09 -11.37
CA THR A 660 -13.11 -7.10 -12.07
C THR A 660 -12.43 -7.72 -13.28
N HIS A 661 -12.67 -7.12 -14.45
CA HIS A 661 -11.99 -7.43 -15.70
C HIS A 661 -11.12 -6.24 -16.11
N ALA A 662 -9.85 -6.22 -15.63
CA ALA A 662 -8.86 -5.19 -15.95
C ALA A 662 -7.86 -5.73 -16.99
N VAL A 663 -7.74 -5.04 -18.14
CA VAL A 663 -6.88 -5.45 -19.27
C VAL A 663 -6.17 -4.25 -19.89
N PHE A 664 -4.98 -4.47 -20.41
CA PHE A 664 -4.28 -3.49 -21.23
C PHE A 664 -4.97 -3.37 -22.58
N LYS A 665 -5.14 -2.14 -23.05
CA LYS A 665 -5.65 -1.83 -24.41
C LYS A 665 -4.54 -1.43 -25.35
N GLU A 666 -3.52 -0.78 -24.82
CA GLU A 666 -2.29 -0.41 -25.53
C GLU A 666 -1.15 -0.48 -24.54
N TYR A 667 -0.27 -1.42 -24.72
CA TYR A 667 0.97 -1.49 -23.98
C TYR A 667 2.01 -2.33 -24.73
N VAL A 668 3.06 -1.67 -25.18
CA VAL A 668 4.25 -2.31 -25.77
C VAL A 668 5.46 -1.94 -24.93
N ASP A 669 6.20 -2.93 -24.48
CA ASP A 669 7.45 -2.73 -23.75
C ASP A 669 8.61 -3.43 -24.45
N ASN A 670 9.82 -2.87 -24.31
CA ASN A 670 11.03 -3.45 -24.84
C ASN A 670 11.70 -4.30 -23.75
N VAL A 671 11.53 -5.60 -23.84
CA VAL A 671 12.07 -6.57 -22.88
C VAL A 671 13.41 -7.09 -23.37
N SER A 672 14.44 -7.03 -22.52
CA SER A 672 15.73 -7.65 -22.82
C SER A 672 15.62 -9.17 -22.63
N THR A 673 15.74 -9.91 -23.72
CA THR A 673 15.87 -11.36 -23.69
C THR A 673 17.25 -11.75 -24.21
N THR A 674 18.11 -12.32 -23.34
CA THR A 674 19.44 -12.82 -23.71
C THR A 674 20.29 -11.84 -24.52
N GLY A 675 20.27 -10.55 -24.14
CA GLY A 675 21.08 -9.51 -24.78
C GLY A 675 20.45 -8.83 -26.01
N ASN A 676 19.27 -9.27 -26.45
CA ASN A 676 18.53 -8.62 -27.53
C ASN A 676 17.26 -7.96 -26.98
N MET A 677 17.04 -6.70 -27.36
CA MET A 677 15.78 -6.00 -27.07
C MET A 677 14.69 -6.51 -28.00
N LYS A 678 13.62 -7.03 -27.42
CA LYS A 678 12.43 -7.48 -28.14
C LYS A 678 11.22 -6.69 -27.70
N ALA A 679 10.51 -6.08 -28.64
CA ALA A 679 9.22 -5.47 -28.37
C ALA A 679 8.18 -6.56 -28.04
N MET A 680 7.57 -6.46 -26.88
CA MET A 680 6.49 -7.33 -26.41
C MET A 680 5.20 -6.52 -26.33
N ASP A 681 4.18 -6.99 -27.04
CA ASP A 681 2.83 -6.39 -26.97
C ASP A 681 2.01 -7.14 -25.92
N TYR A 682 1.56 -6.39 -24.91
CA TYR A 682 0.74 -6.89 -23.80
C TYR A 682 -0.76 -6.59 -23.97
N LYS A 683 -1.19 -6.18 -25.17
CA LYS A 683 -2.60 -5.93 -25.45
C LYS A 683 -3.46 -7.13 -25.05
N ASP A 684 -4.58 -6.85 -24.41
CA ASP A 684 -5.58 -7.80 -23.87
C ASP A 684 -5.07 -8.71 -22.73
N LYS A 685 -3.80 -8.54 -22.28
CA LYS A 685 -3.32 -9.17 -21.06
C LYS A 685 -3.96 -8.52 -19.84
N LYS A 686 -4.14 -9.30 -18.78
CA LYS A 686 -4.66 -8.84 -17.49
C LYS A 686 -3.66 -7.92 -16.80
N VAL A 687 -4.16 -6.85 -16.21
CA VAL A 687 -3.37 -5.98 -15.35
C VAL A 687 -2.95 -6.77 -14.10
N PRO A 688 -1.65 -6.78 -13.71
CA PRO A 688 -1.16 -7.56 -12.58
C PRO A 688 -1.73 -7.12 -11.22
N PHE A 689 -1.70 -8.04 -10.25
CA PHE A 689 -2.10 -7.86 -8.83
C PHE A 689 -3.60 -7.66 -8.59
N ILE A 690 -4.43 -7.87 -9.60
CA ILE A 690 -5.87 -7.67 -9.52
C ILE A 690 -6.57 -9.02 -9.55
N PRO A 691 -7.23 -9.43 -8.45
CA PRO A 691 -8.08 -10.62 -8.44
C PRO A 691 -9.26 -10.45 -9.40
N ALA A 692 -9.52 -11.45 -10.25
CA ALA A 692 -10.68 -11.43 -11.14
C ALA A 692 -12.00 -11.45 -10.36
N HIS A 693 -12.02 -12.13 -9.21
CA HIS A 693 -13.17 -12.26 -8.33
C HIS A 693 -12.75 -12.02 -6.89
N THR A 694 -13.58 -11.34 -6.13
CA THR A 694 -13.48 -11.23 -4.66
C THR A 694 -14.81 -11.65 -4.07
N PHE A 695 -14.77 -12.46 -3.03
CA PHE A 695 -15.96 -12.90 -2.31
C PHE A 695 -15.69 -12.87 -0.82
N SER A 696 -16.65 -12.42 -0.03
CA SER A 696 -16.64 -12.60 1.42
C SER A 696 -18.05 -12.79 1.95
N ALA A 697 -18.17 -13.60 2.99
CA ALA A 697 -19.40 -13.75 3.73
C ALA A 697 -19.11 -13.93 5.22
N SER A 698 -20.03 -13.48 6.06
CA SER A 698 -20.00 -13.75 7.50
C SER A 698 -21.40 -13.95 8.05
N VAL A 699 -21.47 -14.69 9.13
CA VAL A 699 -22.68 -14.90 9.94
C VAL A 699 -22.30 -14.88 11.40
N ASP A 700 -23.05 -14.13 12.20
CA ASP A 700 -22.91 -14.03 13.65
C ASP A 700 -24.27 -14.29 14.31
N TYR A 701 -24.29 -15.19 15.28
CA TYR A 701 -25.47 -15.50 16.08
C TYR A 701 -25.21 -15.16 17.53
N ARG A 702 -25.98 -14.21 18.07
CA ARG A 702 -25.92 -13.75 19.46
C ARG A 702 -26.99 -14.44 20.29
N ILE A 703 -26.58 -15.09 21.36
CA ILE A 703 -27.43 -15.78 22.33
C ILE A 703 -27.45 -14.90 23.59
N PRO A 704 -28.52 -14.14 23.85
CA PRO A 704 -28.61 -13.29 25.03
C PRO A 704 -28.93 -14.10 26.29
N PHE A 705 -28.41 -13.68 27.44
CA PHE A 705 -28.69 -14.21 28.76
C PHE A 705 -29.03 -13.11 29.76
N ASN A 706 -29.89 -13.39 30.73
CA ASN A 706 -30.25 -12.48 31.80
C ASN A 706 -29.46 -12.76 33.08
N SER A 707 -28.14 -12.84 33.00
CA SER A 707 -27.24 -13.16 34.10
C SER A 707 -25.97 -12.28 34.06
N MET A 708 -24.96 -12.63 34.84
CA MET A 708 -23.63 -12.00 34.76
C MET A 708 -23.03 -12.12 33.33
N LEU A 709 -23.22 -13.27 32.71
CA LEU A 709 -22.99 -13.43 31.26
C LEU A 709 -24.16 -12.81 30.51
N LYS A 710 -23.93 -11.76 29.76
CA LYS A 710 -24.93 -11.00 28.98
C LYS A 710 -25.29 -11.65 27.67
N ALA A 711 -24.26 -12.19 26.98
CA ALA A 711 -24.44 -12.85 25.70
C ALA A 711 -23.26 -13.74 25.35
N ILE A 712 -23.52 -14.75 24.53
CA ILE A 712 -22.51 -15.45 23.74
C ILE A 712 -22.78 -15.16 22.28
N THR A 713 -21.77 -14.70 21.54
CA THR A 713 -21.84 -14.55 20.07
C THR A 713 -20.94 -15.60 19.44
N ILE A 714 -21.48 -16.40 18.54
CA ILE A 714 -20.72 -17.37 17.73
C ILE A 714 -20.78 -16.91 16.29
N GLY A 715 -19.63 -16.76 15.66
CA GLY A 715 -19.53 -16.29 14.29
C GLY A 715 -18.57 -17.09 13.44
N ALA A 716 -18.86 -17.07 12.15
CA ALA A 716 -18.00 -17.64 11.12
C ALA A 716 -17.91 -16.68 9.93
N ASN A 717 -16.77 -16.68 9.27
CA ASN A 717 -16.56 -15.91 8.07
C ASN A 717 -15.74 -16.68 7.05
N VAL A 718 -15.90 -16.30 5.79
CA VAL A 718 -15.09 -16.76 4.67
C VAL A 718 -14.74 -15.56 3.79
N ASN A 719 -13.50 -15.54 3.31
CA ASN A 719 -13.09 -14.64 2.23
C ASN A 719 -12.34 -15.44 1.17
N ALA A 720 -12.54 -15.07 -0.09
CA ALA A 720 -11.97 -15.78 -1.22
C ALA A 720 -11.53 -14.81 -2.31
N GLN A 721 -10.46 -15.16 -2.99
CA GLN A 721 -9.96 -14.41 -4.14
C GLN A 721 -9.81 -15.34 -5.34
N GLY A 722 -10.24 -14.84 -6.50
CA GLY A 722 -10.06 -15.48 -7.78
C GLY A 722 -8.64 -15.40 -8.29
N LYS A 723 -8.42 -15.93 -9.49
CA LYS A 723 -7.11 -15.93 -10.14
C LYS A 723 -6.53 -14.52 -10.24
N THR A 724 -5.27 -14.38 -9.82
CA THR A 724 -4.50 -13.13 -9.84
C THR A 724 -3.18 -13.37 -10.57
N TYR A 725 -2.90 -12.59 -11.61
CA TYR A 725 -1.63 -12.62 -12.32
C TYR A 725 -0.61 -11.70 -11.65
N TRP A 726 0.69 -12.06 -11.74
CA TRP A 726 1.75 -11.35 -11.06
C TRP A 726 2.65 -10.52 -11.99
N ASP A 727 2.55 -10.75 -13.30
CA ASP A 727 3.32 -10.06 -14.33
C ASP A 727 2.46 -9.61 -15.50
N GLU A 728 2.98 -8.71 -16.30
CA GLU A 728 2.33 -8.10 -17.46
C GLU A 728 2.07 -9.13 -18.58
N ALA A 729 2.96 -10.13 -18.71
CA ALA A 729 2.82 -11.22 -19.67
C ALA A 729 1.76 -12.25 -19.30
N ASN A 730 1.28 -12.21 -18.04
CA ASN A 730 0.39 -13.22 -17.44
C ASN A 730 1.03 -14.62 -17.40
N SER A 731 2.33 -14.69 -17.22
CA SER A 731 3.09 -15.95 -17.28
C SER A 731 2.95 -16.80 -16.03
N TYR A 732 2.71 -16.18 -14.87
CA TYR A 732 2.49 -16.88 -13.60
C TYR A 732 1.41 -16.16 -12.76
N SER A 733 0.75 -16.93 -11.90
CA SER A 733 -0.44 -16.46 -11.19
C SER A 733 -0.65 -17.21 -9.87
N GLN A 734 -1.45 -16.61 -8.97
CA GLN A 734 -2.11 -17.31 -7.88
C GLN A 734 -3.46 -17.83 -8.38
N ALA A 735 -3.74 -19.11 -8.19
CA ALA A 735 -5.05 -19.70 -8.43
C ALA A 735 -6.08 -19.23 -7.39
N PHE A 736 -7.35 -19.54 -7.61
CA PHE A 736 -8.41 -19.32 -6.60
C PHE A 736 -8.03 -19.92 -5.24
N TYR A 737 -8.31 -19.19 -4.18
CA TYR A 737 -8.21 -19.67 -2.79
C TYR A 737 -9.30 -19.06 -1.93
N ALA A 738 -9.65 -19.77 -0.83
CA ALA A 738 -10.57 -19.31 0.19
C ALA A 738 -9.99 -19.54 1.59
N LEU A 739 -10.28 -18.60 2.49
CA LEU A 739 -9.85 -18.62 3.89
C LEU A 739 -11.08 -18.59 4.78
N ALA A 740 -11.19 -19.55 5.69
CA ALA A 740 -12.25 -19.60 6.68
C ALA A 740 -11.75 -19.12 8.04
N GLY A 741 -12.59 -18.36 8.75
CA GLY A 741 -12.40 -17.92 10.11
C GLY A 741 -13.61 -18.19 10.97
N ALA A 742 -13.42 -18.26 12.28
CA ALA A 742 -14.51 -18.36 13.25
C ALA A 742 -14.12 -17.66 14.56
N HIS A 743 -15.14 -17.27 15.32
CA HIS A 743 -14.95 -16.73 16.66
C HIS A 743 -16.09 -17.12 17.60
N ALA A 744 -15.80 -17.06 18.91
CA ALA A 744 -16.77 -17.20 19.97
C ALA A 744 -16.49 -16.13 21.03
N THR A 745 -17.42 -15.22 21.21
CA THR A 745 -17.29 -14.08 22.13
C THR A 745 -18.26 -14.22 23.29
N ALA A 746 -17.75 -14.22 24.52
CA ALA A 746 -18.54 -14.15 25.76
C ALA A 746 -18.51 -12.71 26.31
N ASP A 747 -19.69 -12.13 26.44
CA ASP A 747 -19.88 -10.74 26.90
C ASP A 747 -20.43 -10.74 28.35
N PHE A 748 -19.65 -10.20 29.27
CA PHE A 748 -20.02 -10.00 30.70
C PHE A 748 -20.30 -8.52 31.01
N GLY A 749 -20.56 -7.70 29.99
CA GLY A 749 -20.77 -6.28 30.13
C GLY A 749 -19.45 -5.50 30.17
N ARG A 750 -18.77 -5.46 31.30
CA ARG A 750 -17.47 -4.78 31.45
C ARG A 750 -16.27 -5.58 30.91
N ILE A 751 -16.46 -6.88 30.78
CA ILE A 751 -15.41 -7.79 30.31
C ILE A 751 -15.94 -8.55 29.10
N THR A 752 -15.15 -8.63 28.06
CA THR A 752 -15.44 -9.46 26.90
C THR A 752 -14.27 -10.41 26.66
N VAL A 753 -14.57 -11.68 26.46
CA VAL A 753 -13.60 -12.75 26.12
C VAL A 753 -13.90 -13.20 24.70
N ASP A 754 -12.92 -13.10 23.80
CA ASP A 754 -13.06 -13.51 22.41
C ASP A 754 -12.04 -14.59 22.06
N LEU A 755 -12.54 -15.76 21.66
CA LEU A 755 -11.75 -16.86 21.09
C LEU A 755 -11.86 -16.78 19.57
N TRP A 756 -10.75 -16.72 18.87
CA TRP A 756 -10.74 -16.57 17.42
C TRP A 756 -9.82 -17.58 16.73
N GLY A 757 -10.20 -17.95 15.51
CA GLY A 757 -9.41 -18.76 14.59
C GLY A 757 -9.43 -18.17 13.19
N ARG A 758 -8.31 -18.22 12.48
CA ARG A 758 -8.13 -17.70 11.12
C ARG A 758 -7.45 -18.74 10.26
N ASN A 759 -7.77 -18.73 8.96
CA ASN A 759 -7.31 -19.74 8.02
C ASN A 759 -7.43 -21.15 8.60
N LEU A 760 -8.64 -21.47 9.08
CA LEU A 760 -8.95 -22.72 9.78
C LEU A 760 -8.62 -23.97 8.94
N THR A 761 -8.71 -23.86 7.63
CA THR A 761 -8.38 -24.92 6.67
C THR A 761 -6.89 -25.05 6.39
N ASN A 762 -6.06 -24.15 6.97
CA ASN A 762 -4.62 -24.06 6.70
C ASN A 762 -4.30 -24.00 5.19
N THR A 763 -5.14 -23.29 4.44
CA THR A 763 -4.99 -23.11 2.99
C THR A 763 -3.66 -22.44 2.69
N LYS A 764 -2.90 -23.03 1.75
CA LYS A 764 -1.63 -22.47 1.24
C LYS A 764 -1.91 -21.60 0.03
N TYR A 765 -1.39 -20.41 0.04
CA TYR A 765 -1.56 -19.42 -1.05
C TYR A 765 -0.42 -18.41 -1.02
N ASN A 766 -0.20 -17.71 -2.12
CA ASN A 766 0.72 -16.57 -2.18
C ASN A 766 -0.07 -15.27 -2.16
N THR A 767 0.41 -14.32 -1.38
CA THR A 767 -0.13 -12.95 -1.33
C THR A 767 0.54 -12.04 -2.34
N PHE A 768 1.71 -12.46 -2.84
CA PHE A 768 2.54 -11.71 -3.76
C PHE A 768 3.54 -12.65 -4.43
N ALA A 769 3.89 -12.39 -5.69
CA ALA A 769 5.01 -13.03 -6.35
C ALA A 769 5.70 -12.09 -7.35
N MET A 770 6.95 -12.39 -7.67
CA MET A 770 7.76 -11.62 -8.61
C MET A 770 8.86 -12.47 -9.26
N GLY A 771 9.25 -12.08 -10.47
CA GLY A 771 10.46 -12.60 -11.12
C GLY A 771 11.72 -11.81 -10.72
N SER A 772 12.88 -12.44 -10.76
CA SER A 772 14.21 -11.84 -10.59
C SER A 772 15.20 -12.43 -11.58
N LEU A 773 15.98 -11.57 -12.22
CA LEU A 773 17.09 -11.91 -13.13
C LEU A 773 18.47 -11.69 -12.49
N ALA A 774 18.53 -11.46 -11.19
CA ALA A 774 19.74 -11.04 -10.46
C ALA A 774 20.98 -11.90 -10.73
N THR A 775 20.81 -13.19 -11.01
CA THR A 775 21.89 -14.13 -11.29
C THR A 775 22.07 -14.45 -12.79
N GLY A 776 21.51 -13.61 -13.67
CA GLY A 776 21.52 -13.87 -15.14
C GLY A 776 20.56 -14.98 -15.59
N LYS A 777 19.82 -15.59 -14.64
CA LYS A 777 18.80 -16.58 -14.89
C LYS A 777 17.48 -16.16 -14.24
N MET A 778 16.35 -16.34 -14.92
CA MET A 778 15.05 -16.02 -14.40
C MET A 778 14.66 -17.00 -13.28
N TYR A 779 14.42 -16.48 -12.09
CA TYR A 779 13.81 -17.17 -10.96
C TYR A 779 12.54 -16.44 -10.53
N TYR A 780 11.62 -17.17 -9.92
CA TYR A 780 10.38 -16.63 -9.38
C TYR A 780 10.35 -16.81 -7.87
N PHE A 781 9.90 -15.78 -7.18
CA PHE A 781 9.82 -15.75 -5.72
C PHE A 781 8.44 -15.33 -5.27
N GLY A 782 7.93 -15.96 -4.22
CA GLY A 782 6.60 -15.73 -3.69
C GLY A 782 6.60 -15.41 -2.20
N GLN A 783 5.68 -14.53 -1.80
CA GLN A 783 5.29 -14.31 -0.41
C GLN A 783 4.12 -15.22 -0.10
N ARG A 784 4.31 -16.21 0.76
CA ARG A 784 3.20 -17.04 1.23
C ARG A 784 2.27 -16.27 2.17
N GLY A 785 0.99 -16.58 2.09
CA GLY A 785 0.01 -16.12 3.07
C GLY A 785 0.18 -16.79 4.44
N ASN A 786 -0.40 -16.17 5.45
CA ASN A 786 -0.31 -16.68 6.82
C ASN A 786 -1.01 -18.04 6.95
N PRO A 787 -0.39 -19.05 7.61
CA PRO A 787 -1.01 -20.34 7.89
C PRO A 787 -2.14 -20.22 8.92
N PHE A 788 -2.66 -21.36 9.41
CA PHE A 788 -3.61 -21.41 10.52
C PHE A 788 -3.13 -20.61 11.73
N GLN A 789 -4.04 -19.82 12.31
CA GLN A 789 -3.82 -19.02 13.50
C GLN A 789 -5.01 -19.15 14.46
N CYS A 790 -4.74 -19.12 15.75
CA CYS A 790 -5.77 -19.04 16.78
C CYS A 790 -5.28 -18.24 17.98
N GLY A 791 -6.20 -17.75 18.78
CA GLY A 791 -5.88 -16.98 19.97
C GLY A 791 -7.09 -16.57 20.78
N ILE A 792 -6.80 -15.79 21.81
CA ILE A 792 -7.75 -15.22 22.74
C ILE A 792 -7.49 -13.72 22.91
N ASP A 793 -8.54 -12.92 22.88
CA ASP A 793 -8.52 -11.51 23.22
C ASP A 793 -9.42 -11.27 24.44
N LEU A 794 -8.93 -10.51 25.42
CA LEU A 794 -9.65 -10.05 26.59
C LEU A 794 -9.83 -8.54 26.48
N LYS A 795 -11.06 -8.04 26.64
CA LYS A 795 -11.35 -6.62 26.66
C LYS A 795 -11.98 -6.23 27.98
N PHE A 796 -11.56 -5.09 28.51
CA PHE A 796 -12.09 -4.50 29.74
C PHE A 796 -12.54 -3.08 29.41
N HIS A 797 -13.74 -2.75 29.89
CA HIS A 797 -14.27 -1.39 29.90
C HIS A 797 -14.51 -0.96 31.35
N LEU A 798 -13.74 0.05 31.83
CA LEU A 798 -13.68 0.51 33.21
C LEU A 798 -14.13 1.96 33.36
#